data_b7b2a599262401c01c62d0f757e779a8
#
_entry.id   b7b2a599262401c01c62d0f757e779a8
#
_cell.length_a   1.000
_cell.length_b   1.000
_cell.length_c   1.000
_cell.angle_alpha   90.00
_cell.angle_beta   90.00
_cell.angle_gamma   90.00
#
_symmetry.space_group_name_H-M   'P 1'
#
loop_
_entity.id
_entity.type
_entity.pdbx_description
1 polymer ?
#
loop_
_entity_poly.entity_id
_entity_poly.type
_entity_poly.pdbx_seq_one_letter_code
_entity_poly.pdbx_strand_id
1 'polypeptide(L)'
;MVISRKVMAALAAGVLTCGHVAAQEADFDLSSQRSESQDVLPVPGKKLDHQGLVINPVPHHLTVDRNTLLDVTGGVRVIDKQKKFAEDFGFITASKKGVKLTIDFGTKVASKQGVKAVSGAYALTIDKKGITITGYDEQGAFYGIQTLKQIMESPVAAEGNLPYITINDYPDLPNRGVVEGFYGTPWSHEVRMSLIDFYGKFKLNSYLYGPKDDPYHSCPNWRLPYPEKEAANIKELIQACRRNRVNFVWAIHPGQDIKWNEEDYQNLVNKFNWMYDLGVRSFAIFFDDISGEGTNPVKQVELLNRLNTDFVKAKGDVASLVVCPTDYSKLWANPTPQGSLAIYGNTLDPSVQVFWTGDVVCSDLTKETQDWVNSRIKRPAYFWWNYPVTDYVRHILLQGPVYGLNTSLTANDLCGIASNPMEHGEASKLALYGVADYAWNTANYNALDNWERGLEVLVPQAKDAYRTFAIHSSDTENGYRRDESWETETFRINNYTDAQYQALLKEFEKVEKVPAEMEAGCTNKGLLKELNPWLQEFGKLGTRGKNAMMLIKQYEDGSDNNAFWNKYVENLMSEDDKKAYNAHKSGTMKLQPFYEHAMDDMAYGFYTKLAGKYPKVSRAISSFATIRSTSNKLMFDNDSTTFYTSGTAQKEGDWIGVDLGYVEDVKEVSILQGRNSVDDVDYFDHAVLECSADGKTWTALLPDLDKQYVIHWTGEPVKARYVRLKRLDSKKTNYAAIRSFEVNPAKVEALGFSLETEKPTQALYAFDENPETSYAQEGTLTFEVPQGVTGYTFLMNQSKQTAGITVSQLDKKGNVISELAVKSSYFELKLDKKAVKVQITGTTEIFELIPQCK
;
A
#
# COMPACT_ATOMS: atom_id res chain seq x y z
N MET A 1 12.32 -14.34 4.72
CA MET A 1 13.31 -13.30 5.07
C MET A 1 12.76 -12.53 6.25
N VAL A 2 13.40 -12.54 7.40
CA VAL A 2 12.87 -11.92 8.63
C VAL A 2 13.14 -10.43 8.51
N ILE A 3 12.10 -9.63 8.26
CA ILE A 3 12.17 -8.18 8.45
C ILE A 3 12.58 -7.95 9.91
N SER A 4 13.59 -7.12 10.13
CA SER A 4 14.03 -6.81 11.49
C SER A 4 12.84 -6.44 12.36
N ARG A 5 12.71 -7.05 13.54
CA ARG A 5 11.62 -6.78 14.50
C ARG A 5 11.44 -5.29 14.82
N LYS A 6 12.49 -4.49 14.68
CA LYS A 6 12.43 -3.04 14.84
C LYS A 6 11.65 -2.34 13.73
N VAL A 7 11.76 -2.80 12.49
CA VAL A 7 11.05 -2.22 11.35
C VAL A 7 9.54 -2.47 11.45
N MET A 8 9.15 -3.67 11.87
CA MET A 8 7.72 -3.99 12.07
C MET A 8 7.10 -3.20 13.23
N ALA A 9 7.82 -3.02 14.34
CA ALA A 9 7.36 -2.19 15.45
C ALA A 9 7.22 -0.71 15.05
N ALA A 10 8.09 -0.24 14.17
CA ALA A 10 8.10 1.14 13.69
C ALA A 10 6.92 1.48 12.77
N LEU A 11 6.55 0.54 11.90
CA LEU A 11 5.39 0.70 11.00
C LEU A 11 4.06 0.80 11.76
N ALA A 12 3.99 0.16 12.94
CA ALA A 12 2.81 0.18 13.78
C ALA A 12 2.67 1.45 14.65
N ALA A 13 3.78 2.10 14.99
CA ALA A 13 3.75 3.24 15.92
C ALA A 13 3.33 4.57 15.28
N GLY A 14 3.25 4.64 13.95
CA GLY A 14 2.78 5.82 13.22
C GLY A 14 1.31 6.21 13.46
N VAL A 15 0.56 5.39 14.20
CA VAL A 15 -0.87 5.61 14.52
C VAL A 15 -1.08 6.25 15.91
N LEU A 16 -0.02 6.61 16.62
CA LEU A 16 -0.04 6.88 18.07
C LEU A 16 -0.39 8.32 18.51
N THR A 17 -1.13 9.09 17.71
CA THR A 17 -1.67 10.37 18.22
C THR A 17 -3.14 10.53 17.90
N CYS A 18 -3.99 9.63 18.36
CA CYS A 18 -5.41 9.93 18.42
C CYS A 18 -6.04 9.26 19.64
N GLY A 19 -6.79 10.07 20.38
CA GLY A 19 -7.36 9.83 21.65
C GLY A 19 -8.20 8.57 21.80
N HIS A 20 -8.34 8.16 23.04
CA HIS A 20 -9.25 7.11 23.49
C HIS A 20 -10.66 7.37 22.95
N VAL A 21 -11.06 6.64 21.92
CA VAL A 21 -12.47 6.55 21.56
C VAL A 21 -13.02 5.33 22.31
N ALA A 22 -13.85 5.62 23.31
CA ALA A 22 -14.68 4.60 23.93
C ALA A 22 -15.45 3.87 22.83
N ALA A 23 -15.48 2.54 22.90
CA ALA A 23 -16.31 1.73 22.02
C ALA A 23 -17.74 2.24 22.10
N GLN A 24 -18.19 2.93 21.05
CA GLN A 24 -19.58 3.37 20.97
C GLN A 24 -20.46 2.18 20.61
N GLU A 25 -21.56 2.07 21.33
CA GLU A 25 -22.72 1.23 20.97
C GLU A 25 -23.34 1.77 19.66
N ALA A 26 -22.78 1.40 18.56
CA ALA A 26 -23.46 1.55 17.30
C ALA A 26 -23.60 0.17 16.69
N ASP A 27 -24.67 -0.08 16.00
CA ASP A 27 -24.70 -1.16 15.04
C ASP A 27 -23.37 -1.23 14.33
N PHE A 28 -22.73 -2.40 14.39
CA PHE A 28 -21.36 -2.58 13.95
C PHE A 28 -21.32 -2.37 12.44
N ASP A 29 -21.29 -1.12 12.01
CA ASP A 29 -21.06 -0.75 10.63
C ASP A 29 -19.56 -0.80 10.35
N LEU A 30 -19.09 -1.89 9.76
CA LEU A 30 -17.70 -2.07 9.35
C LEU A 30 -17.23 -0.97 8.37
N SER A 31 -18.17 -0.31 7.68
CA SER A 31 -17.84 0.83 6.81
C SER A 31 -17.56 2.11 7.60
N SER A 32 -17.98 2.18 8.87
CA SER A 32 -17.81 3.35 9.75
C SER A 32 -16.59 3.33 10.65
N GLN A 33 -15.80 2.25 10.63
CA GLN A 33 -14.58 2.15 11.45
C GLN A 33 -13.39 2.92 10.84
N ARG A 34 -13.61 4.16 10.49
CA ARG A 34 -12.53 5.10 10.21
C ARG A 34 -12.09 5.73 11.53
N SER A 35 -10.79 5.82 11.77
CA SER A 35 -10.31 6.76 12.79
C SER A 35 -10.69 8.18 12.35
N GLU A 36 -11.05 9.06 13.29
CA GLU A 36 -11.38 10.46 12.98
C GLU A 36 -10.30 11.16 12.13
N SER A 37 -9.03 10.73 12.24
CA SER A 37 -7.93 11.22 11.41
C SER A 37 -8.00 10.79 9.95
N GLN A 38 -8.85 9.82 9.60
CA GLN A 38 -8.97 9.27 8.23
C GLN A 38 -10.08 9.95 7.43
N ASP A 39 -10.96 10.69 8.07
CA ASP A 39 -12.05 11.42 7.42
C ASP A 39 -11.64 12.85 7.00
N VAL A 40 -10.44 13.28 7.38
CA VAL A 40 -9.92 14.56 6.92
C VAL A 40 -9.35 14.39 5.52
N LEU A 41 -10.08 14.89 4.53
CA LEU A 41 -9.57 14.94 3.16
C LEU A 41 -8.27 15.75 3.13
N PRO A 42 -7.23 15.25 2.48
CA PRO A 42 -5.99 16.00 2.36
C PRO A 42 -6.24 17.31 1.64
N VAL A 43 -5.63 18.39 2.12
CA VAL A 43 -5.73 19.69 1.48
C VAL A 43 -4.76 19.70 0.30
N PRO A 44 -5.23 19.79 -0.96
CA PRO A 44 -4.36 19.64 -2.12
C PRO A 44 -3.42 20.84 -2.36
N GLY A 45 -3.53 21.90 -1.63
CA GLY A 45 -2.78 23.14 -1.84
C GLY A 45 -3.46 24.10 -2.81
N LYS A 46 -2.76 25.18 -3.18
CA LYS A 46 -3.28 26.20 -4.10
C LYS A 46 -3.35 25.66 -5.52
N LYS A 47 -4.52 25.74 -6.16
CA LYS A 47 -4.65 25.42 -7.58
C LYS A 47 -3.89 26.45 -8.43
N LEU A 48 -3.07 25.97 -9.36
CA LEU A 48 -2.29 26.78 -10.29
C LEU A 48 -2.98 26.85 -11.65
N ASP A 49 -2.83 28.00 -12.35
CA ASP A 49 -3.17 28.09 -13.76
C ASP A 49 -1.94 27.78 -14.62
N HIS A 50 -1.94 26.59 -15.22
CA HIS A 50 -0.85 26.14 -16.09
C HIS A 50 -0.89 26.74 -17.50
N GLN A 51 -1.85 27.56 -17.80
CA GLN A 51 -2.00 28.27 -19.06
C GLN A 51 -1.94 27.40 -20.33
N GLY A 52 -2.39 26.11 -20.18
CA GLY A 52 -2.36 25.14 -21.26
C GLY A 52 -1.00 24.49 -21.52
N LEU A 53 -0.03 24.73 -20.64
CA LEU A 53 1.26 24.04 -20.63
C LEU A 53 1.25 22.86 -19.68
N VAL A 54 1.93 21.79 -20.04
CA VAL A 54 2.14 20.62 -19.19
C VAL A 54 3.63 20.55 -18.85
N ILE A 55 4.05 21.35 -17.87
CA ILE A 55 5.44 21.43 -17.41
C ILE A 55 5.53 20.86 -15.99
N ASN A 56 6.41 19.90 -15.79
CA ASN A 56 6.78 19.38 -14.48
C ASN A 56 8.31 19.30 -14.35
N PRO A 57 8.89 19.79 -13.28
CA PRO A 57 8.29 20.59 -12.19
C PRO A 57 7.70 21.91 -12.65
N VAL A 58 6.70 22.39 -11.89
CA VAL A 58 6.08 23.70 -12.15
C VAL A 58 7.10 24.84 -11.94
N PRO A 59 7.32 25.72 -12.94
CA PRO A 59 8.27 26.79 -12.78
C PRO A 59 7.86 27.86 -11.74
N HIS A 60 8.83 28.42 -11.05
CA HIS A 60 8.60 29.52 -10.09
C HIS A 60 8.01 30.78 -10.75
N HIS A 61 8.53 31.12 -11.90
CA HIS A 61 8.07 32.28 -12.66
C HIS A 61 7.82 31.90 -14.11
N LEU A 62 6.57 31.99 -14.52
CA LEU A 62 6.09 31.68 -15.85
C LEU A 62 5.18 32.79 -16.34
N THR A 63 5.48 33.33 -17.52
CA THR A 63 4.60 34.23 -18.25
C THR A 63 4.38 33.69 -19.65
N VAL A 64 3.12 33.63 -20.11
CA VAL A 64 2.74 33.11 -21.43
C VAL A 64 1.87 34.13 -22.13
N ASP A 65 2.27 34.53 -23.33
CA ASP A 65 1.43 35.28 -24.28
C ASP A 65 0.95 34.35 -25.38
N ARG A 66 -0.31 33.91 -25.27
CA ARG A 66 -0.95 32.99 -26.25
C ARG A 66 -1.38 33.64 -27.54
N ASN A 67 -1.42 35.00 -27.56
CA ASN A 67 -1.85 35.73 -28.75
C ASN A 67 -0.72 35.92 -29.75
N THR A 68 0.52 35.68 -29.29
CA THR A 68 1.71 35.86 -30.13
C THR A 68 2.45 34.51 -30.18
N LEU A 69 2.66 34.01 -31.40
CA LEU A 69 3.23 32.69 -31.63
C LEU A 69 4.55 32.79 -32.39
N LEU A 70 5.49 31.94 -32.10
CA LEU A 70 6.71 31.68 -32.85
C LEU A 70 6.51 30.39 -33.67
N ASP A 71 6.48 30.53 -35.00
CA ASP A 71 6.41 29.37 -35.91
C ASP A 71 7.77 28.68 -36.00
N VAL A 72 7.84 27.42 -35.59
CA VAL A 72 9.03 26.59 -35.67
C VAL A 72 8.88 25.43 -36.68
N THR A 73 7.83 25.42 -37.51
CA THR A 73 7.56 24.38 -38.52
C THR A 73 8.68 24.25 -39.54
N GLY A 74 9.37 25.35 -39.85
CA GLY A 74 10.57 25.37 -40.73
C GLY A 74 11.83 24.80 -40.07
N GLY A 75 11.70 24.27 -38.88
CA GLY A 75 12.81 23.75 -38.08
C GLY A 75 13.55 24.77 -37.26
N VAL A 76 14.52 24.31 -36.49
CA VAL A 76 15.27 25.15 -35.54
C VAL A 76 16.77 25.07 -35.79
N ARG A 77 17.45 26.18 -35.72
CA ARG A 77 18.90 26.28 -35.79
C ARG A 77 19.47 26.44 -34.38
N VAL A 78 20.02 25.36 -33.85
CA VAL A 78 20.65 25.34 -32.53
C VAL A 78 22.02 25.97 -32.57
N ILE A 79 22.29 26.88 -31.62
CA ILE A 79 23.57 27.54 -31.36
C ILE A 79 23.95 27.22 -29.93
N ASP A 80 24.66 26.14 -29.75
CA ASP A 80 25.26 25.73 -28.48
C ASP A 80 26.63 26.41 -28.33
N LYS A 81 26.71 27.45 -27.52
CA LYS A 81 27.92 28.22 -27.35
C LYS A 81 29.03 27.50 -26.63
N GLN A 82 28.67 26.54 -25.75
CA GLN A 82 29.60 25.76 -24.95
C GLN A 82 29.94 24.40 -25.59
N LYS A 83 29.20 24.01 -26.62
CA LYS A 83 29.31 22.66 -27.30
C LYS A 83 29.13 21.47 -26.36
N LYS A 84 28.14 21.54 -25.47
CA LYS A 84 27.85 20.53 -24.42
C LYS A 84 26.55 19.76 -24.64
N PHE A 85 25.64 20.24 -25.49
CA PHE A 85 24.27 19.79 -25.58
C PHE A 85 23.91 19.19 -26.95
N ALA A 86 24.89 18.79 -27.75
CA ALA A 86 24.65 18.28 -29.10
C ALA A 86 23.66 17.09 -29.13
N GLU A 87 23.70 16.24 -28.14
CA GLU A 87 22.83 15.06 -28.02
C GLU A 87 21.46 15.35 -27.39
N ASP A 88 21.31 16.50 -26.71
CA ASP A 88 20.11 16.82 -25.94
C ASP A 88 18.96 17.39 -26.78
N PHE A 89 19.20 17.70 -28.07
CA PHE A 89 18.23 18.32 -28.98
C PHE A 89 17.60 17.35 -30.00
N GLY A 90 17.65 16.03 -29.74
CA GLY A 90 17.09 15.02 -30.65
C GLY A 90 15.59 15.13 -30.92
N PHE A 91 14.85 15.89 -30.09
CA PHE A 91 13.41 16.18 -30.25
C PHE A 91 13.11 17.35 -31.20
N ILE A 92 14.13 18.03 -31.72
CA ILE A 92 14.00 19.19 -32.59
C ILE A 92 14.33 18.82 -34.04
N THR A 93 13.53 19.28 -35.01
CA THR A 93 13.88 19.23 -36.43
C THR A 93 14.95 20.29 -36.74
N ALA A 94 16.18 19.84 -36.95
CA ALA A 94 17.29 20.74 -37.22
C ALA A 94 17.21 21.39 -38.62
N SER A 95 17.40 22.70 -38.70
CA SER A 95 17.38 23.45 -39.98
C SER A 95 18.35 24.62 -39.96
N LYS A 96 19.19 24.72 -40.98
CA LYS A 96 20.16 25.87 -41.11
C LYS A 96 19.46 27.21 -41.24
N LYS A 97 18.25 27.22 -41.80
CA LYS A 97 17.42 28.44 -42.03
C LYS A 97 16.30 28.57 -40.99
N GLY A 98 16.17 27.61 -40.07
CA GLY A 98 15.13 27.59 -39.07
C GLY A 98 15.26 28.67 -38.01
N VAL A 99 14.28 28.70 -37.10
CA VAL A 99 14.26 29.60 -35.96
C VAL A 99 15.53 29.44 -35.14
N LYS A 100 16.11 30.53 -34.69
CA LYS A 100 17.34 30.50 -33.89
C LYS A 100 17.03 30.04 -32.45
N LEU A 101 17.70 28.99 -31.99
CA LEU A 101 17.76 28.61 -30.59
C LEU A 101 19.18 28.81 -30.08
N THR A 102 19.34 29.64 -29.06
CA THR A 102 20.65 29.90 -28.45
C THR A 102 20.65 29.30 -27.03
N ILE A 103 21.68 28.51 -26.74
CA ILE A 103 21.92 27.99 -25.39
C ILE A 103 23.32 28.39 -24.92
N ASP A 104 23.39 28.84 -23.67
CA ASP A 104 24.62 29.22 -22.98
C ASP A 104 24.48 28.99 -21.47
N PHE A 105 25.59 28.93 -20.76
CA PHE A 105 25.58 28.86 -19.29
C PHE A 105 26.85 29.51 -18.68
N GLY A 106 26.78 29.75 -17.39
CA GLY A 106 27.86 30.29 -16.58
C GLY A 106 27.45 31.56 -15.85
N THR A 107 28.10 31.82 -14.74
CA THR A 107 27.73 32.87 -13.78
C THR A 107 27.58 34.26 -14.40
N LYS A 108 28.45 34.66 -15.37
CA LYS A 108 28.42 35.97 -16.05
C LYS A 108 27.22 36.10 -16.99
N VAL A 109 26.88 35.06 -17.75
CA VAL A 109 25.73 35.10 -18.66
C VAL A 109 24.42 35.01 -17.88
N ALA A 110 24.38 34.19 -16.87
CA ALA A 110 23.24 33.99 -15.98
C ALA A 110 22.89 35.31 -15.27
N SER A 111 23.87 36.00 -14.69
CA SER A 111 23.65 37.26 -14.01
C SER A 111 23.04 38.33 -14.93
N LYS A 112 23.46 38.40 -16.21
CA LYS A 112 22.92 39.36 -17.21
C LYS A 112 21.46 39.08 -17.57
N GLN A 113 21.00 37.81 -17.40
CA GLN A 113 19.63 37.38 -17.68
C GLN A 113 18.78 37.28 -16.40
N GLY A 114 19.30 37.71 -15.25
CA GLY A 114 18.58 37.64 -13.97
C GLY A 114 18.36 36.22 -13.44
N VAL A 115 19.14 35.23 -13.90
CA VAL A 115 19.07 33.85 -13.40
C VAL A 115 19.59 33.81 -11.98
N LYS A 116 18.85 33.17 -11.09
CA LYS A 116 19.23 33.00 -9.69
C LYS A 116 20.56 32.25 -9.56
N ALA A 117 21.42 32.72 -8.65
CA ALA A 117 22.73 32.10 -8.42
C ALA A 117 22.67 30.81 -7.61
N VAL A 118 22.01 29.79 -8.17
CA VAL A 118 21.79 28.46 -7.60
C VAL A 118 22.03 27.44 -8.70
N SER A 119 22.70 26.34 -8.36
CA SER A 119 22.92 25.21 -9.29
C SER A 119 21.59 24.69 -9.82
N GLY A 120 21.52 24.48 -11.13
CA GLY A 120 20.30 24.07 -11.81
C GLY A 120 19.33 25.19 -12.19
N ALA A 121 19.60 26.44 -11.79
CA ALA A 121 18.75 27.58 -12.19
C ALA A 121 18.94 27.94 -13.66
N TYR A 122 17.84 28.41 -14.31
CA TYR A 122 17.86 28.81 -15.73
C TYR A 122 16.80 29.84 -16.03
N ALA A 123 17.02 30.57 -17.15
CA ALA A 123 16.02 31.36 -17.85
C ALA A 123 15.75 30.75 -19.23
N LEU A 124 14.49 30.70 -19.64
CA LEU A 124 14.05 30.31 -20.98
C LEU A 124 13.12 31.40 -21.53
N THR A 125 13.41 31.85 -22.73
CA THR A 125 12.59 32.87 -23.43
C THR A 125 12.28 32.38 -24.83
N ILE A 126 11.01 32.48 -25.22
CA ILE A 126 10.50 32.27 -26.56
C ILE A 126 9.87 33.58 -26.99
N ASP A 127 10.46 34.26 -27.99
CA ASP A 127 9.99 35.56 -28.51
C ASP A 127 10.24 35.67 -30.02
N LYS A 128 9.98 36.86 -30.59
CA LYS A 128 10.21 37.13 -32.01
C LYS A 128 11.65 36.96 -32.47
N LYS A 129 12.64 36.90 -31.57
CA LYS A 129 14.07 36.72 -31.91
C LYS A 129 14.44 35.22 -31.91
N GLY A 130 13.53 34.36 -31.50
CA GLY A 130 13.72 32.93 -31.40
C GLY A 130 13.66 32.41 -29.96
N ILE A 131 14.40 31.32 -29.69
CA ILE A 131 14.43 30.65 -28.38
C ILE A 131 15.80 30.91 -27.73
N THR A 132 15.78 31.26 -26.45
CA THR A 132 17.01 31.49 -25.68
C THR A 132 16.93 30.72 -24.37
N ILE A 133 17.94 29.89 -24.08
CA ILE A 133 18.12 29.18 -22.81
C ILE A 133 19.43 29.66 -22.18
N THR A 134 19.38 30.11 -20.94
CA THR A 134 20.55 30.52 -20.17
C THR A 134 20.56 29.80 -18.82
N GLY A 135 21.54 28.95 -18.58
CA GLY A 135 21.74 28.28 -17.29
C GLY A 135 22.70 29.05 -16.39
N TYR A 136 22.51 28.96 -15.07
CA TYR A 136 23.52 29.34 -14.10
C TYR A 136 24.78 28.47 -14.26
N ASP A 137 24.57 27.17 -14.48
CA ASP A 137 25.58 26.17 -14.78
C ASP A 137 25.11 25.26 -15.92
N GLU A 138 25.89 24.23 -16.25
CA GLU A 138 25.54 23.20 -17.24
C GLU A 138 24.22 22.51 -16.91
N GLN A 139 23.99 22.19 -15.63
CA GLN A 139 22.76 21.51 -15.18
C GLN A 139 21.54 22.39 -15.39
N GLY A 140 21.62 23.71 -15.09
CA GLY A 140 20.54 24.66 -15.34
C GLY A 140 20.20 24.79 -16.83
N ALA A 141 21.21 24.86 -17.70
CA ALA A 141 20.98 24.89 -19.15
C ALA A 141 20.30 23.60 -19.64
N PHE A 142 20.70 22.42 -19.13
CA PHE A 142 20.05 21.14 -19.43
C PHE A 142 18.58 21.14 -18.98
N TYR A 143 18.28 21.65 -17.80
CA TYR A 143 16.90 21.76 -17.31
C TYR A 143 16.06 22.73 -18.16
N GLY A 144 16.66 23.81 -18.69
CA GLY A 144 16.01 24.65 -19.66
C GLY A 144 15.64 23.90 -20.96
N ILE A 145 16.50 22.98 -21.44
CA ILE A 145 16.19 22.09 -22.57
C ILE A 145 15.02 21.17 -22.24
N GLN A 146 15.01 20.53 -21.05
CA GLN A 146 13.91 19.64 -20.66
C GLN A 146 12.58 20.41 -20.56
N THR A 147 12.60 21.64 -20.07
CA THR A 147 11.42 22.49 -20.05
C THR A 147 10.95 22.86 -21.47
N LEU A 148 11.86 23.21 -22.37
CA LEU A 148 11.51 23.47 -23.77
C LEU A 148 10.87 22.25 -24.42
N LYS A 149 11.41 21.06 -24.17
CA LYS A 149 10.86 19.81 -24.68
C LYS A 149 9.41 19.62 -24.20
N GLN A 150 9.14 19.79 -22.91
CA GLN A 150 7.80 19.71 -22.35
C GLN A 150 6.83 20.78 -22.90
N ILE A 151 7.33 22.00 -23.15
CA ILE A 151 6.54 23.05 -23.82
C ILE A 151 6.13 22.58 -25.22
N MET A 152 7.07 22.03 -26.00
CA MET A 152 6.78 21.55 -27.36
C MET A 152 5.85 20.33 -27.38
N GLU A 153 5.84 19.53 -26.31
CA GLU A 153 4.92 18.41 -26.12
C GLU A 153 3.53 18.85 -25.61
N SER A 154 3.38 20.09 -25.15
CA SER A 154 2.12 20.60 -24.57
C SER A 154 1.08 20.94 -25.66
N PRO A 155 -0.24 20.77 -25.38
CA PRO A 155 -1.30 21.04 -26.37
C PRO A 155 -1.29 22.44 -26.96
N VAL A 156 -0.86 23.45 -26.18
CA VAL A 156 -0.77 24.85 -26.61
C VAL A 156 0.30 25.08 -27.68
N ALA A 157 1.24 24.17 -27.85
CA ALA A 157 2.30 24.20 -28.84
C ALA A 157 2.01 23.33 -30.08
N ALA A 158 0.75 22.99 -30.30
CA ALA A 158 0.33 22.15 -31.42
C ALA A 158 0.78 22.73 -32.77
N GLU A 159 1.07 21.83 -33.71
CA GLU A 159 1.43 22.21 -35.09
C GLU A 159 2.70 23.07 -35.24
N GLY A 160 3.59 23.07 -34.23
CA GLY A 160 4.86 23.80 -34.28
C GLY A 160 4.72 25.33 -34.10
N ASN A 161 3.64 25.76 -33.48
CA ASN A 161 3.43 27.13 -33.08
C ASN A 161 3.62 27.31 -31.57
N LEU A 162 4.73 27.92 -31.16
CA LEU A 162 5.05 28.13 -29.75
C LEU A 162 4.53 29.47 -29.26
N PRO A 163 3.78 29.57 -28.17
CA PRO A 163 3.43 30.87 -27.57
C PRO A 163 4.69 31.60 -27.09
N TYR A 164 4.64 32.93 -27.03
CA TYR A 164 5.72 33.66 -26.40
C TYR A 164 5.73 33.36 -24.91
N ILE A 165 6.89 32.91 -24.41
CA ILE A 165 7.07 32.45 -23.05
C ILE A 165 8.30 33.09 -22.42
N THR A 166 8.18 33.47 -21.16
CA THR A 166 9.32 33.78 -20.30
C THR A 166 9.27 32.96 -19.03
N ILE A 167 10.32 32.21 -18.78
CA ILE A 167 10.54 31.42 -17.56
C ILE A 167 11.83 31.87 -16.89
N ASN A 168 11.78 32.05 -15.57
CA ASN A 168 12.96 32.19 -14.73
C ASN A 168 12.78 31.24 -13.55
N ASP A 169 13.60 30.20 -13.49
CA ASP A 169 13.32 29.03 -12.68
C ASP A 169 14.57 28.49 -11.99
N TYR A 170 14.37 27.78 -10.86
CA TYR A 170 15.43 27.25 -10.01
C TYR A 170 14.88 26.21 -9.05
N PRO A 171 15.71 25.26 -8.54
CA PRO A 171 15.25 24.32 -7.52
C PRO A 171 15.24 24.95 -6.14
N ASP A 172 14.21 24.66 -5.33
CA ASP A 172 14.17 25.02 -3.91
C ASP A 172 15.07 24.11 -3.08
N LEU A 173 15.08 22.80 -3.36
CA LEU A 173 15.92 21.84 -2.64
C LEU A 173 17.15 21.46 -3.49
N PRO A 174 18.38 21.51 -2.91
CA PRO A 174 19.59 21.18 -3.65
C PRO A 174 19.67 19.71 -4.06
N ASN A 175 19.25 18.78 -3.19
CA ASN A 175 19.23 17.35 -3.49
C ASN A 175 17.78 16.87 -3.68
N ARG A 176 17.52 16.32 -4.85
CA ARG A 176 16.21 15.84 -5.29
C ARG A 176 16.40 14.44 -5.83
N GLY A 177 16.18 13.43 -4.98
CA GLY A 177 16.69 12.10 -5.24
C GLY A 177 15.66 10.99 -5.15
N VAL A 178 16.13 9.83 -5.58
CA VAL A 178 15.49 8.55 -5.42
C VAL A 178 16.53 7.59 -4.84
N VAL A 179 16.16 6.87 -3.80
CA VAL A 179 16.99 5.84 -3.20
C VAL A 179 16.41 4.46 -3.49
N GLU A 180 17.15 3.62 -4.21
CA GLU A 180 16.83 2.20 -4.38
C GLU A 180 17.26 1.48 -3.11
N GLY A 181 16.44 1.62 -2.05
CA GLY A 181 16.73 1.15 -0.70
C GLY A 181 15.69 0.21 -0.12
N PHE A 182 14.72 -0.21 -0.92
CA PHE A 182 13.65 -1.13 -0.53
C PHE A 182 14.16 -2.58 -0.43
N TYR A 183 13.42 -3.39 0.34
CA TYR A 183 13.59 -4.84 0.39
C TYR A 183 12.75 -5.50 -0.72
N GLY A 184 13.29 -6.56 -1.34
CA GLY A 184 12.58 -7.30 -2.37
C GLY A 184 13.41 -7.53 -3.61
N THR A 185 12.74 -7.61 -4.77
CA THR A 185 13.43 -7.78 -6.03
C THR A 185 14.04 -6.46 -6.50
N PRO A 186 15.37 -6.32 -6.59
CA PRO A 186 15.99 -5.13 -7.15
C PRO A 186 15.52 -4.86 -8.57
N TRP A 187 15.47 -3.59 -8.97
CA TRP A 187 15.10 -3.25 -10.34
C TRP A 187 16.00 -3.91 -11.38
N SER A 188 15.42 -4.27 -12.51
CA SER A 188 16.21 -4.70 -13.67
C SER A 188 17.05 -3.53 -14.21
N HIS A 189 18.09 -3.86 -14.99
CA HIS A 189 18.92 -2.84 -15.64
C HIS A 189 18.09 -1.90 -16.51
N GLU A 190 17.14 -2.45 -17.27
CA GLU A 190 16.24 -1.70 -18.16
C GLU A 190 15.36 -0.73 -17.38
N VAL A 191 14.81 -1.16 -16.25
CA VAL A 191 13.99 -0.31 -15.38
C VAL A 191 14.83 0.83 -14.80
N ARG A 192 16.06 0.54 -14.34
CA ARG A 192 16.99 1.58 -13.87
C ARG A 192 17.32 2.60 -14.95
N MET A 193 17.60 2.15 -16.17
CA MET A 193 17.85 3.04 -17.31
C MET A 193 16.63 3.93 -17.60
N SER A 194 15.42 3.35 -17.64
CA SER A 194 14.17 4.07 -17.84
C SER A 194 13.90 5.10 -16.74
N LEU A 195 14.20 4.78 -15.50
CA LEU A 195 14.08 5.70 -14.37
C LEU A 195 15.10 6.84 -14.44
N ILE A 196 16.35 6.57 -14.83
CA ILE A 196 17.38 7.61 -14.99
C ILE A 196 16.96 8.63 -16.06
N ASP A 197 16.39 8.19 -17.17
CA ASP A 197 15.87 9.10 -18.20
C ASP A 197 14.68 9.92 -17.68
N PHE A 198 13.81 9.29 -16.88
CA PHE A 198 12.73 9.98 -16.17
C PHE A 198 13.27 11.03 -15.19
N TYR A 199 14.31 10.71 -14.42
CA TYR A 199 14.92 11.66 -13.47
C TYR A 199 15.45 12.90 -14.21
N GLY A 200 16.18 12.72 -15.30
CA GLY A 200 16.67 13.84 -16.12
C GLY A 200 15.54 14.70 -16.68
N LYS A 201 14.50 14.08 -17.25
CA LYS A 201 13.34 14.77 -17.81
C LYS A 201 12.63 15.65 -16.77
N PHE A 202 12.47 15.16 -15.54
CA PHE A 202 11.73 15.84 -14.47
C PHE A 202 12.63 16.47 -13.40
N LYS A 203 13.91 16.70 -13.71
CA LYS A 203 14.85 17.49 -12.91
C LYS A 203 15.15 16.92 -11.52
N LEU A 204 14.95 15.62 -11.31
CA LEU A 204 15.57 14.90 -10.20
C LEU A 204 17.07 14.79 -10.48
N ASN A 205 17.92 14.96 -9.45
CA ASN A 205 19.36 15.08 -9.67
C ASN A 205 20.21 14.07 -8.91
N SER A 206 19.61 13.13 -8.21
CA SER A 206 20.34 12.12 -7.43
C SER A 206 19.66 10.75 -7.53
N TYR A 207 20.41 9.73 -7.89
CA TYR A 207 20.03 8.33 -7.80
C TYR A 207 20.97 7.63 -6.84
N LEU A 208 20.43 7.24 -5.68
CA LEU A 208 21.18 6.53 -4.63
C LEU A 208 21.00 5.03 -4.85
N TYR A 209 22.07 4.38 -5.27
CA TYR A 209 22.11 2.95 -5.53
C TYR A 209 22.48 2.20 -4.27
N GLY A 210 21.51 1.58 -3.63
CA GLY A 210 21.67 0.80 -2.40
C GLY A 210 20.66 -0.33 -2.25
N PRO A 211 20.49 -1.20 -3.30
CA PRO A 211 19.53 -2.30 -3.26
C PRO A 211 19.87 -3.28 -2.14
N LYS A 212 18.94 -3.53 -1.23
CA LYS A 212 19.17 -4.37 -0.03
C LYS A 212 19.60 -5.79 -0.34
N ASP A 213 19.20 -6.34 -1.50
CA ASP A 213 19.51 -7.69 -1.94
C ASP A 213 20.78 -7.75 -2.85
N ASP A 214 21.54 -6.64 -2.97
CA ASP A 214 22.85 -6.65 -3.61
C ASP A 214 23.94 -7.06 -2.61
N PRO A 215 24.52 -8.27 -2.72
CA PRO A 215 25.52 -8.74 -1.76
C PRO A 215 26.86 -8.02 -1.83
N TYR A 216 27.12 -7.24 -2.89
CA TYR A 216 28.36 -6.47 -3.06
C TYR A 216 28.24 -5.01 -2.58
N HIS A 217 27.03 -4.55 -2.37
CA HIS A 217 26.70 -3.32 -1.65
C HIS A 217 26.69 -3.57 -0.13
N SER A 218 26.28 -4.76 0.28
CA SER A 218 26.10 -5.14 1.69
C SER A 218 26.83 -6.44 2.06
N CYS A 219 26.58 -6.95 3.25
CA CYS A 219 27.02 -8.26 3.69
C CYS A 219 26.44 -9.36 2.76
N PRO A 220 27.24 -10.41 2.44
CA PRO A 220 28.58 -10.70 2.97
C PRO A 220 29.75 -10.14 2.15
N ASN A 221 29.50 -9.61 0.93
CA ASN A 221 30.56 -9.38 -0.06
C ASN A 221 30.92 -7.91 -0.25
N TRP A 222 30.52 -7.00 0.63
CA TRP A 222 30.85 -5.57 0.48
C TRP A 222 32.35 -5.27 0.39
N ARG A 223 33.19 -6.16 0.93
CA ARG A 223 34.66 -6.09 0.86
C ARG A 223 35.23 -6.45 -0.52
N LEU A 224 34.44 -7.15 -1.36
CA LEU A 224 34.86 -7.66 -2.67
C LEU A 224 34.51 -6.71 -3.80
N PRO A 225 35.26 -6.68 -4.91
CA PRO A 225 34.85 -6.00 -6.12
C PRO A 225 33.58 -6.67 -6.71
N TYR A 226 32.80 -5.91 -7.47
CA TYR A 226 31.70 -6.51 -8.25
C TYR A 226 32.24 -7.45 -9.33
N PRO A 227 31.54 -8.53 -9.65
CA PRO A 227 31.84 -9.33 -10.84
C PRO A 227 31.79 -8.47 -12.13
N GLU A 228 32.47 -8.91 -13.15
CA GLU A 228 32.66 -8.13 -14.38
C GLU A 228 31.37 -7.65 -15.03
N LYS A 229 30.35 -8.53 -15.09
CA LYS A 229 29.05 -8.19 -15.68
C LYS A 229 28.32 -7.09 -14.89
N GLU A 230 28.27 -7.22 -13.56
CA GLU A 230 27.64 -6.27 -12.68
C GLU A 230 28.39 -4.93 -12.68
N ALA A 231 29.72 -4.97 -12.74
CA ALA A 231 30.56 -3.78 -12.89
C ALA A 231 30.29 -3.06 -14.22
N ALA A 232 30.12 -3.81 -15.32
CA ALA A 232 29.75 -3.25 -16.63
C ALA A 232 28.38 -2.58 -16.58
N ASN A 233 27.36 -3.22 -15.99
CA ASN A 233 26.04 -2.65 -15.79
C ASN A 233 26.09 -1.35 -14.97
N ILE A 234 26.81 -1.34 -13.84
CA ILE A 234 26.99 -0.13 -13.02
C ILE A 234 27.62 0.99 -13.85
N LYS A 235 28.64 0.68 -14.67
CA LYS A 235 29.28 1.66 -15.54
C LYS A 235 28.30 2.27 -16.54
N GLU A 236 27.40 1.49 -17.11
CA GLU A 236 26.35 1.98 -18.00
C GLU A 236 25.37 2.91 -17.26
N LEU A 237 24.95 2.54 -16.03
CA LEU A 237 24.11 3.40 -15.19
C LEU A 237 24.79 4.74 -14.86
N ILE A 238 26.09 4.73 -14.55
CA ILE A 238 26.89 5.95 -14.32
C ILE A 238 26.88 6.84 -15.58
N GLN A 239 27.05 6.24 -16.76
CA GLN A 239 27.02 6.96 -18.03
C GLN A 239 25.63 7.54 -18.34
N ALA A 240 24.57 6.76 -18.09
CA ALA A 240 23.19 7.25 -18.23
C ALA A 240 22.90 8.42 -17.28
N CYS A 241 23.32 8.31 -16.02
CA CYS A 241 23.20 9.40 -15.05
C CYS A 241 23.91 10.67 -15.51
N ARG A 242 25.13 10.54 -16.04
CA ARG A 242 25.88 11.70 -16.58
C ARG A 242 25.17 12.37 -17.75
N ARG A 243 24.62 11.59 -18.70
CA ARG A 243 23.84 12.14 -19.83
C ARG A 243 22.61 12.91 -19.34
N ASN A 244 21.99 12.43 -18.28
CA ASN A 244 20.79 13.01 -17.70
C ASN A 244 21.07 14.06 -16.60
N ARG A 245 22.34 14.43 -16.36
CA ARG A 245 22.79 15.34 -15.29
C ARG A 245 22.27 14.90 -13.90
N VAL A 246 22.26 13.60 -13.67
CA VAL A 246 21.89 12.96 -12.40
C VAL A 246 23.17 12.47 -11.71
N ASN A 247 23.31 12.69 -10.42
CA ASN A 247 24.39 12.15 -9.62
C ASN A 247 24.11 10.67 -9.32
N PHE A 248 24.96 9.77 -9.79
CA PHE A 248 24.94 8.38 -9.37
C PHE A 248 25.65 8.30 -8.02
N VAL A 249 24.88 8.09 -6.94
CA VAL A 249 25.39 7.94 -5.59
C VAL A 249 25.47 6.45 -5.26
N TRP A 250 26.68 5.91 -5.23
CA TRP A 250 26.85 4.51 -4.83
C TRP A 250 26.87 4.40 -3.32
N ALA A 251 25.97 3.57 -2.75
CA ALA A 251 25.89 3.34 -1.34
C ALA A 251 26.58 2.02 -0.95
N ILE A 252 27.11 1.94 0.29
CA ILE A 252 27.61 0.71 0.91
C ILE A 252 26.94 0.53 2.27
N HIS A 253 26.65 -0.73 2.63
CA HIS A 253 25.97 -1.10 3.87
C HIS A 253 26.80 -2.14 4.65
N PRO A 254 27.90 -1.70 5.31
CA PRO A 254 28.86 -2.61 5.94
C PRO A 254 28.46 -3.00 7.37
N GLY A 255 27.43 -2.40 7.94
CA GLY A 255 27.19 -2.39 9.39
C GLY A 255 26.83 -3.72 10.02
N GLN A 256 26.43 -4.73 9.25
CA GLN A 256 26.08 -6.04 9.80
C GLN A 256 27.30 -6.83 10.32
N ASP A 257 28.46 -6.64 9.70
CA ASP A 257 29.65 -7.46 9.98
C ASP A 257 30.98 -6.69 10.03
N ILE A 258 30.93 -5.37 10.03
CA ILE A 258 32.12 -4.52 10.14
C ILE A 258 32.86 -4.74 11.47
N LYS A 259 34.18 -4.92 11.37
CA LYS A 259 35.07 -5.15 12.51
C LYS A 259 35.87 -3.89 12.80
N TRP A 260 35.46 -2.84 13.11
CA TRP A 260 36.12 -1.57 13.48
C TRP A 260 37.68 -1.64 13.65
N ASN A 261 38.38 -2.23 12.66
CA ASN A 261 39.82 -2.41 12.60
C ASN A 261 40.42 -1.83 11.30
N GLU A 262 41.74 -1.79 11.20
CA GLU A 262 42.41 -1.22 10.02
C GLU A 262 42.15 -2.05 8.74
N GLU A 263 42.03 -3.37 8.88
CA GLU A 263 41.77 -4.26 7.73
C GLU A 263 40.44 -3.91 7.05
N ASP A 264 39.36 -3.79 7.81
CA ASP A 264 38.04 -3.44 7.24
C ASP A 264 38.00 -2.00 6.73
N TYR A 265 38.74 -1.09 7.37
CA TYR A 265 38.90 0.26 6.84
C TYR A 265 39.59 0.25 5.47
N GLN A 266 40.68 -0.50 5.31
CA GLN A 266 41.36 -0.64 4.01
C GLN A 266 40.48 -1.31 2.97
N ASN A 267 39.73 -2.33 3.34
CA ASN A 267 38.73 -2.95 2.45
C ASN A 267 37.73 -1.94 1.94
N LEU A 268 37.21 -1.06 2.82
CA LEU A 268 36.28 -0.01 2.46
C LEU A 268 36.92 1.03 1.52
N VAL A 269 38.12 1.50 1.81
CA VAL A 269 38.86 2.45 0.97
C VAL A 269 39.17 1.83 -0.40
N ASN A 270 39.55 0.56 -0.44
CA ASN A 270 39.82 -0.17 -1.69
C ASN A 270 38.55 -0.27 -2.53
N LYS A 271 37.41 -0.60 -1.89
CA LYS A 271 36.10 -0.64 -2.57
C LYS A 271 35.69 0.72 -3.13
N PHE A 272 35.89 1.80 -2.36
CA PHE A 272 35.63 3.17 -2.80
C PHE A 272 36.51 3.57 -3.98
N ASN A 273 37.81 3.25 -3.93
CA ASN A 273 38.71 3.51 -5.05
C ASN A 273 38.29 2.75 -6.32
N TRP A 274 37.91 1.50 -6.16
CA TRP A 274 37.43 0.69 -7.28
C TRP A 274 36.16 1.28 -7.93
N MET A 275 35.20 1.70 -7.11
CA MET A 275 33.98 2.38 -7.60
C MET A 275 34.29 3.75 -8.23
N TYR A 276 35.27 4.48 -7.67
CA TYR A 276 35.75 5.73 -8.24
C TYR A 276 36.35 5.53 -9.64
N ASP A 277 37.12 4.46 -9.82
CA ASP A 277 37.73 4.09 -11.10
C ASP A 277 36.67 3.67 -12.15
N LEU A 278 35.56 3.08 -11.72
CA LEU A 278 34.39 2.85 -12.58
C LEU A 278 33.69 4.16 -12.98
N GLY A 279 33.96 5.24 -12.29
CA GLY A 279 33.45 6.58 -12.59
C GLY A 279 32.49 7.17 -11.57
N VAL A 280 32.24 6.52 -10.44
CA VAL A 280 31.45 7.07 -9.33
C VAL A 280 32.14 8.30 -8.76
N ARG A 281 31.32 9.35 -8.46
CA ARG A 281 31.80 10.60 -7.84
C ARG A 281 30.98 11.01 -6.61
N SER A 282 29.99 10.21 -6.25
CA SER A 282 29.16 10.43 -5.06
C SER A 282 29.00 9.10 -4.31
N PHE A 283 29.16 9.13 -2.99
CA PHE A 283 29.16 7.95 -2.14
C PHE A 283 28.26 8.11 -0.93
N ALA A 284 27.64 7.00 -0.51
CA ALA A 284 26.86 6.93 0.72
C ALA A 284 27.28 5.72 1.56
N ILE A 285 27.07 5.81 2.87
CA ILE A 285 27.29 4.72 3.81
C ILE A 285 26.03 4.55 4.63
N PHE A 286 25.47 3.34 4.61
CA PHE A 286 24.22 3.03 5.29
C PHE A 286 24.46 2.16 6.51
N PHE A 287 23.89 2.56 7.66
CA PHE A 287 23.90 1.84 8.92
C PHE A 287 22.48 1.58 9.44
N ASP A 288 21.51 1.68 8.55
CA ASP A 288 20.11 1.36 8.86
C ASP A 288 19.91 -0.14 9.01
N ASP A 289 18.91 -0.54 9.81
CA ASP A 289 18.45 -1.91 10.01
C ASP A 289 19.52 -2.93 10.43
N ILE A 290 20.51 -2.50 11.20
CA ILE A 290 21.58 -3.34 11.71
C ILE A 290 21.47 -3.55 13.23
N SER A 291 22.25 -4.47 13.76
CA SER A 291 22.37 -4.77 15.17
C SER A 291 23.83 -5.00 15.58
N GLY A 292 24.08 -5.05 16.88
CA GLY A 292 25.41 -5.36 17.42
C GLY A 292 26.39 -4.19 17.32
N GLU A 293 27.68 -4.50 17.17
CA GLU A 293 28.78 -3.53 17.19
C GLU A 293 28.72 -2.48 16.08
N GLY A 294 28.09 -2.83 14.94
CA GLY A 294 27.90 -1.89 13.82
C GLY A 294 27.07 -0.67 14.19
N THR A 295 26.25 -0.74 15.23
CA THR A 295 25.36 0.35 15.67
C THR A 295 26.07 1.44 16.48
N ASN A 296 27.35 1.29 16.79
CA ASN A 296 28.08 2.23 17.63
C ASN A 296 28.27 3.59 16.93
N PRO A 297 27.59 4.66 17.37
CA PRO A 297 27.61 5.95 16.67
C PRO A 297 28.97 6.64 16.69
N VAL A 298 29.80 6.41 17.73
CA VAL A 298 31.13 6.98 17.81
C VAL A 298 32.02 6.38 16.73
N LYS A 299 31.99 5.05 16.58
CA LYS A 299 32.70 4.32 15.54
C LYS A 299 32.23 4.69 14.13
N GLN A 300 30.96 4.85 13.95
CA GLN A 300 30.38 5.31 12.68
C GLN A 300 30.93 6.69 12.31
N VAL A 301 30.90 7.64 13.23
CA VAL A 301 31.42 9.01 12.99
C VAL A 301 32.96 9.04 12.78
N GLU A 302 33.73 8.27 13.54
CA GLU A 302 35.18 8.12 13.34
C GLU A 302 35.47 7.64 11.90
N LEU A 303 34.76 6.59 11.44
CA LEU A 303 34.91 6.06 10.08
C LEU A 303 34.55 7.11 9.02
N LEU A 304 33.42 7.79 9.17
CA LEU A 304 32.96 8.79 8.22
C LEU A 304 33.92 9.98 8.10
N ASN A 305 34.40 10.49 9.22
CA ASN A 305 35.37 11.59 9.25
C ASN A 305 36.72 11.19 8.61
N ARG A 306 37.16 9.96 8.87
CA ARG A 306 38.39 9.42 8.27
C ARG A 306 38.22 9.27 6.75
N LEU A 307 37.12 8.67 6.26
CA LEU A 307 36.84 8.56 4.84
C LEU A 307 36.67 9.93 4.16
N ASN A 308 36.03 10.88 4.83
CA ASN A 308 35.90 12.23 4.31
C ASN A 308 37.25 12.90 4.10
N THR A 309 38.24 12.65 4.99
CA THR A 309 39.60 13.17 4.88
C THR A 309 40.44 12.40 3.87
N ASP A 310 40.53 11.07 4.04
CA ASP A 310 41.50 10.21 3.33
C ASP A 310 41.02 9.90 1.89
N PHE A 311 39.74 10.01 1.60
CA PHE A 311 39.18 9.70 0.29
C PHE A 311 38.53 10.94 -0.35
N VAL A 312 37.48 11.50 0.24
CA VAL A 312 36.70 12.59 -0.41
C VAL A 312 37.57 13.83 -0.67
N LYS A 313 38.18 14.36 0.39
CA LYS A 313 39.02 15.56 0.28
C LYS A 313 40.31 15.27 -0.50
N ALA A 314 40.86 14.05 -0.39
CA ALA A 314 42.06 13.65 -1.12
C ALA A 314 41.87 13.55 -2.63
N LYS A 315 40.66 13.06 -3.10
CA LYS A 315 40.32 12.99 -4.52
C LYS A 315 40.01 14.37 -5.11
N GLY A 316 39.35 15.23 -4.36
CA GLY A 316 39.04 16.61 -4.73
C GLY A 316 37.88 16.81 -5.72
N ASP A 317 37.45 15.73 -6.41
CA ASP A 317 36.31 15.72 -7.34
C ASP A 317 35.17 14.78 -6.91
N VAL A 318 35.22 14.30 -5.66
CA VAL A 318 34.18 13.50 -5.04
C VAL A 318 33.26 14.40 -4.22
N ALA A 319 31.93 14.23 -4.38
CA ALA A 319 30.94 14.96 -3.63
C ALA A 319 30.96 14.59 -2.14
N SER A 320 30.37 15.44 -1.31
CA SER A 320 30.20 15.17 0.13
C SER A 320 29.52 13.82 0.38
N LEU A 321 29.98 13.10 1.39
CA LEU A 321 29.39 11.82 1.80
C LEU A 321 27.94 12.00 2.26
N VAL A 322 27.16 10.95 2.06
CA VAL A 322 25.81 10.82 2.64
C VAL A 322 25.83 9.63 3.62
N VAL A 323 25.23 9.76 4.77
CA VAL A 323 25.08 8.65 5.73
C VAL A 323 23.63 8.45 6.13
N CYS A 324 23.20 7.18 6.19
CA CYS A 324 22.01 6.80 6.91
C CYS A 324 22.45 6.26 8.29
N PRO A 325 22.15 6.96 9.39
CA PRO A 325 22.52 6.49 10.74
C PRO A 325 21.63 5.31 11.14
N THR A 326 22.06 4.54 12.13
CA THR A 326 21.22 3.46 12.70
C THR A 326 19.93 4.03 13.31
N ASP A 327 20.02 5.17 14.00
CA ASP A 327 18.87 5.87 14.58
C ASP A 327 18.28 6.87 13.57
N TYR A 328 17.80 6.38 12.44
CA TYR A 328 17.28 7.18 11.33
C TYR A 328 15.82 7.65 11.52
N SER A 329 15.16 7.26 12.62
CA SER A 329 13.76 7.60 12.94
C SER A 329 13.63 8.01 14.41
N LYS A 330 12.77 8.99 14.69
CA LYS A 330 12.49 9.46 16.05
C LYS A 330 11.90 8.37 16.95
N LEU A 331 11.24 7.38 16.37
CA LEU A 331 10.59 6.29 17.08
C LEU A 331 11.53 5.58 18.07
N TRP A 332 12.79 5.37 17.68
CA TRP A 332 13.78 4.67 18.52
C TRP A 332 15.07 5.47 18.77
N ALA A 333 15.18 6.65 18.18
CA ALA A 333 16.34 7.49 18.41
C ALA A 333 16.34 8.01 19.84
N ASN A 334 17.49 7.86 20.52
CA ASN A 334 17.66 8.45 21.85
C ASN A 334 17.72 9.98 21.75
N PRO A 335 16.75 10.71 22.35
CA PRO A 335 16.66 12.17 22.22
C PRO A 335 17.65 12.95 23.08
N THR A 336 18.44 12.28 23.92
CA THR A 336 19.35 12.93 24.90
C THR A 336 20.64 13.43 24.22
N PRO A 337 21.41 14.31 24.89
CA PRO A 337 22.71 14.74 24.41
C PRO A 337 23.75 13.62 24.25
N GLN A 338 23.50 12.46 24.85
CA GLN A 338 24.29 11.23 24.71
C GLN A 338 23.79 10.30 23.61
N GLY A 339 22.67 10.66 22.98
CA GLY A 339 22.09 9.90 21.87
C GLY A 339 22.97 9.94 20.63
N SER A 340 22.79 8.95 19.76
CA SER A 340 23.58 8.82 18.51
C SER A 340 23.51 10.06 17.63
N LEU A 341 22.33 10.65 17.45
CA LEU A 341 22.13 11.85 16.64
C LEU A 341 22.87 13.07 17.18
N ALA A 342 22.94 13.22 18.51
CA ALA A 342 23.73 14.28 19.13
C ALA A 342 25.25 14.06 18.97
N ILE A 343 25.71 12.80 18.97
CA ILE A 343 27.09 12.46 18.65
C ILE A 343 27.41 12.85 17.20
N TYR A 344 26.54 12.50 16.25
CA TYR A 344 26.66 12.93 14.85
C TYR A 344 26.74 14.47 14.75
N GLY A 345 25.86 15.20 15.42
CA GLY A 345 25.83 16.65 15.37
C GLY A 345 27.06 17.32 15.97
N ASN A 346 27.68 16.72 16.98
CA ASN A 346 28.80 17.28 17.69
C ASN A 346 30.16 16.97 17.05
N THR A 347 30.31 15.82 16.40
CA THR A 347 31.62 15.28 16.01
C THR A 347 31.75 14.90 14.53
N LEU A 348 30.65 14.76 13.77
CA LEU A 348 30.71 14.48 12.36
C LEU A 348 31.05 15.73 11.55
N ASP A 349 31.95 15.60 10.58
CA ASP A 349 32.29 16.70 9.64
C ASP A 349 31.03 17.34 9.06
N PRO A 350 30.88 18.67 9.10
CA PRO A 350 29.66 19.35 8.69
C PRO A 350 29.31 19.18 7.22
N SER A 351 30.25 18.78 6.35
CA SER A 351 29.99 18.50 4.94
C SER A 351 29.24 17.18 4.71
N VAL A 352 29.27 16.25 5.66
CA VAL A 352 28.57 14.95 5.52
C VAL A 352 27.09 15.14 5.73
N GLN A 353 26.28 14.69 4.75
CA GLN A 353 24.82 14.76 4.80
C GLN A 353 24.25 13.56 5.57
N VAL A 354 23.20 13.79 6.38
CA VAL A 354 22.63 12.77 7.27
C VAL A 354 21.19 12.53 6.91
N PHE A 355 20.83 11.28 6.61
CA PHE A 355 19.48 10.85 6.35
C PHE A 355 18.61 10.81 7.61
N TRP A 356 17.32 11.08 7.39
CA TRP A 356 16.27 11.04 8.38
C TRP A 356 14.94 10.62 7.75
N THR A 357 14.19 9.69 8.37
CA THR A 357 12.91 9.22 7.83
C THR A 357 11.69 9.87 8.48
N GLY A 358 11.87 10.63 9.57
CA GLY A 358 10.79 11.30 10.27
C GLY A 358 10.48 10.70 11.64
N ASP A 359 9.27 10.95 12.12
CA ASP A 359 8.85 10.49 13.45
C ASP A 359 8.74 8.96 13.55
N VAL A 360 8.48 8.31 12.40
CA VAL A 360 8.45 6.86 12.22
C VAL A 360 9.12 6.49 10.90
N VAL A 361 9.21 5.20 10.57
CA VAL A 361 9.86 4.73 9.32
C VAL A 361 9.16 5.25 8.08
N CYS A 362 7.82 5.11 8.02
CA CYS A 362 6.98 5.68 6.98
C CYS A 362 6.23 6.88 7.55
N SER A 363 6.78 8.06 7.37
CA SER A 363 6.30 9.31 8.00
C SER A 363 6.11 10.41 6.97
N ASP A 364 5.16 11.30 7.23
CA ASP A 364 5.05 12.53 6.50
C ASP A 364 6.23 13.47 6.80
N LEU A 365 6.60 14.27 5.82
CA LEU A 365 7.61 15.31 5.95
C LEU A 365 6.99 16.55 6.58
N THR A 366 7.21 16.74 7.87
CA THR A 366 6.69 17.86 8.64
C THR A 366 7.82 18.81 9.08
N LYS A 367 7.47 20.05 9.40
CA LYS A 367 8.46 20.99 9.93
C LYS A 367 8.93 20.56 11.33
N GLU A 368 8.04 20.04 12.12
CA GLU A 368 8.31 19.59 13.50
C GLU A 368 9.35 18.48 13.54
N THR A 369 9.22 17.47 12.64
CA THR A 369 10.21 16.40 12.57
C THR A 369 11.58 16.90 12.08
N GLN A 370 11.61 17.87 11.14
CA GLN A 370 12.85 18.49 10.66
C GLN A 370 13.52 19.32 11.77
N ASP A 371 12.79 20.17 12.47
CA ASP A 371 13.30 20.96 13.60
C ASP A 371 13.84 20.03 14.69
N TRP A 372 13.15 18.93 14.95
CA TRP A 372 13.58 17.94 15.95
C TRP A 372 14.93 17.31 15.60
N VAL A 373 15.11 16.82 14.40
CA VAL A 373 16.36 16.15 13.99
C VAL A 373 17.47 17.17 13.76
N ASN A 374 17.18 18.31 13.12
CA ASN A 374 18.19 19.35 12.81
C ASN A 374 18.85 19.91 14.06
N SER A 375 18.09 20.08 15.15
CA SER A 375 18.63 20.53 16.43
C SER A 375 19.66 19.56 17.02
N ARG A 376 19.58 18.27 16.71
CA ARG A 376 20.48 17.20 17.17
C ARG A 376 21.66 17.01 16.27
N ILE A 377 21.42 16.84 14.95
CA ILE A 377 22.52 16.65 13.98
C ILE A 377 23.24 17.96 13.61
N LYS A 378 22.72 19.12 14.04
CA LYS A 378 23.25 20.49 13.82
C LYS A 378 23.46 20.84 12.36
N ARG A 379 22.60 20.36 11.49
CA ARG A 379 22.54 20.64 10.04
C ARG A 379 21.18 20.30 9.49
N PRO A 380 20.76 20.85 8.31
CA PRO A 380 19.56 20.40 7.60
C PRO A 380 19.67 18.92 7.26
N ALA A 381 18.70 18.12 7.67
CA ALA A 381 18.67 16.69 7.35
C ALA A 381 18.40 16.44 5.87
N TYR A 382 18.84 15.32 5.36
CA TYR A 382 18.43 14.76 4.08
C TYR A 382 17.25 13.82 4.35
N PHE A 383 16.05 14.15 3.87
CA PHE A 383 14.87 13.37 4.18
C PHE A 383 14.82 12.13 3.30
N TRP A 384 14.97 10.94 3.92
CA TRP A 384 14.70 9.65 3.27
C TRP A 384 13.22 9.36 3.43
N TRP A 385 12.46 9.56 2.38
CA TRP A 385 11.02 9.38 2.43
C TRP A 385 10.58 8.00 1.98
N ASN A 386 10.09 7.20 2.92
CA ASN A 386 9.57 5.86 2.65
C ASN A 386 8.17 5.93 2.02
N TYR A 387 8.11 6.51 0.84
CA TYR A 387 6.95 6.57 -0.05
C TYR A 387 7.46 6.71 -1.52
N PRO A 388 6.90 5.92 -2.47
CA PRO A 388 5.81 4.95 -2.39
C PRO A 388 6.22 3.51 -2.07
N VAL A 389 7.25 3.27 -1.28
CA VAL A 389 7.71 1.91 -0.94
C VAL A 389 6.58 1.03 -0.42
N THR A 390 6.55 -0.23 -0.88
CA THR A 390 5.56 -1.25 -0.47
C THR A 390 6.19 -2.58 -0.06
N ASP A 391 7.46 -2.59 0.28
CA ASP A 391 8.19 -3.81 0.63
C ASP A 391 7.66 -4.54 1.89
N TYR A 392 6.94 -3.85 2.74
CA TYR A 392 6.23 -4.38 3.91
C TYR A 392 4.78 -4.80 3.62
N VAL A 393 4.23 -4.43 2.45
CA VAL A 393 2.85 -4.72 2.00
C VAL A 393 2.83 -4.97 0.48
N ARG A 394 3.62 -5.92 0.02
CA ARG A 394 3.88 -6.16 -1.42
C ARG A 394 2.66 -6.49 -2.26
N HIS A 395 1.55 -6.81 -1.63
CA HIS A 395 0.29 -7.10 -2.30
C HIS A 395 -0.49 -5.86 -2.74
N ILE A 396 0.02 -4.65 -2.46
CA ILE A 396 -0.59 -3.38 -2.91
C ILE A 396 0.38 -2.56 -3.76
N LEU A 397 -0.17 -1.62 -4.53
CA LEU A 397 0.56 -0.56 -5.21
C LEU A 397 0.09 0.80 -4.69
N LEU A 398 1.01 1.77 -4.63
CA LEU A 398 0.70 3.14 -4.23
C LEU A 398 0.71 4.05 -5.45
N GLN A 399 -0.49 4.42 -5.92
CA GLN A 399 -0.70 5.19 -7.15
C GLN A 399 -1.49 6.49 -6.93
N GLY A 400 -1.90 6.78 -5.70
CA GLY A 400 -2.67 7.98 -5.36
C GLY A 400 -1.85 9.27 -5.38
N PRO A 401 -2.50 10.42 -5.15
CA PRO A 401 -1.82 11.72 -5.04
C PRO A 401 -0.76 11.73 -3.94
N VAL A 402 0.32 12.46 -4.16
CA VAL A 402 1.50 12.47 -3.29
C VAL A 402 1.34 13.52 -2.20
N TYR A 403 0.57 13.20 -1.18
CA TYR A 403 0.39 14.00 0.03
C TYR A 403 1.52 13.81 1.05
N GLY A 404 1.47 14.54 2.16
CA GLY A 404 2.39 14.36 3.28
C GLY A 404 3.72 15.10 3.11
N LEU A 405 3.78 16.07 2.21
CA LEU A 405 4.95 16.92 1.95
C LEU A 405 4.64 18.35 2.39
N ASN A 406 5.31 18.84 3.42
CA ASN A 406 5.10 20.20 3.93
C ASN A 406 5.62 21.26 2.98
N THR A 407 4.73 22.13 2.49
CA THR A 407 5.03 23.15 1.46
C THR A 407 5.72 24.40 2.01
N SER A 408 5.92 24.52 3.32
CA SER A 408 6.63 25.66 3.93
C SER A 408 8.14 25.42 4.12
N LEU A 409 8.64 24.22 3.85
CA LEU A 409 10.04 23.87 4.03
C LEU A 409 10.92 24.46 2.93
N THR A 410 12.13 24.85 3.34
CA THR A 410 13.14 25.47 2.47
C THR A 410 14.48 24.72 2.58
N ALA A 411 15.47 25.11 1.79
CA ALA A 411 16.84 24.57 1.90
C ALA A 411 17.51 24.84 3.26
N ASN A 412 16.97 25.72 4.09
CA ASN A 412 17.46 25.94 5.46
C ASN A 412 16.94 24.85 6.42
N ASP A 413 15.81 24.25 6.11
CA ASP A 413 15.18 23.23 6.93
C ASP A 413 15.63 21.82 6.53
N LEU A 414 15.99 21.64 5.25
CA LEU A 414 16.11 20.33 4.61
C LEU A 414 17.12 20.42 3.47
N CYS A 415 18.19 19.63 3.51
CA CYS A 415 19.20 19.65 2.44
C CYS A 415 18.76 18.87 1.19
N GLY A 416 17.67 18.13 1.25
CA GLY A 416 17.10 17.40 0.14
C GLY A 416 16.08 16.34 0.56
N ILE A 417 15.44 15.77 -0.45
CA ILE A 417 14.54 14.62 -0.30
C ILE A 417 14.97 13.49 -1.21
N ALA A 418 14.99 12.25 -0.70
CA ALA A 418 15.18 11.03 -1.45
C ALA A 418 13.97 10.11 -1.23
N SER A 419 13.17 9.91 -2.26
CA SER A 419 12.06 8.97 -2.22
C SER A 419 12.57 7.54 -2.28
N ASN A 420 12.08 6.66 -1.40
CA ASN A 420 12.26 5.21 -1.47
C ASN A 420 11.03 4.60 -2.17
N PRO A 421 11.16 4.13 -3.42
CA PRO A 421 10.03 3.72 -4.23
C PRO A 421 9.67 2.24 -4.07
N MET A 422 8.67 1.78 -4.84
CA MET A 422 8.30 0.37 -4.90
C MET A 422 9.33 -0.46 -5.68
N GLU A 423 9.36 -1.77 -5.46
CA GLU A 423 10.08 -2.72 -6.32
C GLU A 423 9.56 -2.71 -7.77
N HIS A 424 8.42 -2.11 -8.03
CA HIS A 424 7.82 -1.81 -9.33
C HIS A 424 8.23 -0.41 -9.79
N GLY A 425 9.37 -0.33 -10.50
CA GLY A 425 10.00 0.96 -10.83
C GLY A 425 9.18 1.81 -11.80
N GLU A 426 8.60 1.20 -12.82
CA GLU A 426 7.75 1.92 -13.77
C GLU A 426 6.46 2.43 -13.09
N ALA A 427 5.84 1.64 -12.22
CA ALA A 427 4.68 2.05 -11.44
C ALA A 427 5.02 3.15 -10.40
N SER A 428 6.27 3.25 -9.96
CA SER A 428 6.72 4.31 -9.05
C SER A 428 6.79 5.68 -9.70
N LYS A 429 6.83 5.78 -11.04
CA LYS A 429 6.99 7.06 -11.76
C LYS A 429 5.89 8.07 -11.45
N LEU A 430 4.67 7.62 -11.19
CA LEU A 430 3.57 8.54 -10.85
C LEU A 430 3.85 9.28 -9.53
N ALA A 431 4.29 8.55 -8.50
CA ALA A 431 4.69 9.18 -7.23
C ALA A 431 5.95 10.03 -7.39
N LEU A 432 6.95 9.56 -8.14
CA LEU A 432 8.19 10.29 -8.36
C LEU A 432 7.98 11.58 -9.17
N TYR A 433 6.93 11.63 -10.00
CA TYR A 433 6.52 12.86 -10.70
C TYR A 433 6.08 13.93 -9.69
N GLY A 434 5.40 13.54 -8.61
CA GLY A 434 5.03 14.43 -7.51
C GLY A 434 6.24 14.86 -6.66
N VAL A 435 7.13 13.94 -6.34
CA VAL A 435 8.36 14.24 -5.59
C VAL A 435 9.25 15.23 -6.36
N ALA A 436 9.34 15.09 -7.67
CA ALA A 436 10.11 15.99 -8.53
C ALA A 436 9.55 17.43 -8.48
N ASP A 437 8.23 17.58 -8.56
CA ASP A 437 7.55 18.88 -8.51
C ASP A 437 7.72 19.54 -7.13
N TYR A 438 7.45 18.79 -6.07
CA TYR A 438 7.63 19.26 -4.70
C TYR A 438 9.07 19.76 -4.44
N ALA A 439 10.05 18.92 -4.74
CA ALA A 439 11.44 19.21 -4.43
C ALA A 439 12.01 20.41 -5.24
N TRP A 440 11.39 20.69 -6.38
CA TRP A 440 11.76 21.82 -7.23
C TRP A 440 11.12 23.13 -6.78
N ASN A 441 9.82 23.11 -6.44
CA ASN A 441 9.03 24.28 -6.09
C ASN A 441 8.09 23.97 -4.91
N THR A 442 8.66 23.91 -3.72
CA THR A 442 7.98 23.44 -2.51
C THR A 442 6.70 24.24 -2.21
N ALA A 443 6.79 25.58 -2.29
CA ALA A 443 5.70 26.47 -1.91
C ALA A 443 4.48 26.42 -2.85
N ASN A 444 4.67 26.05 -4.11
CA ASN A 444 3.60 25.95 -5.10
C ASN A 444 3.15 24.50 -5.39
N TYR A 445 3.71 23.52 -4.68
CA TYR A 445 3.32 22.15 -4.87
C TYR A 445 1.85 21.92 -4.52
N ASN A 446 1.14 21.25 -5.41
CA ASN A 446 -0.24 20.81 -5.23
C ASN A 446 -0.37 19.34 -5.61
N ALA A 447 -0.58 18.47 -4.60
CA ALA A 447 -0.55 17.03 -4.78
C ALA A 447 -1.58 16.52 -5.80
N LEU A 448 -2.81 17.01 -5.73
CA LEU A 448 -3.89 16.56 -6.62
C LEU A 448 -3.70 17.06 -8.05
N ASP A 449 -3.39 18.35 -8.23
CA ASP A 449 -3.12 18.93 -9.54
C ASP A 449 -1.91 18.26 -10.23
N ASN A 450 -0.84 18.01 -9.46
CA ASN A 450 0.33 17.28 -9.96
C ASN A 450 -0.03 15.86 -10.40
N TRP A 451 -0.80 15.13 -9.59
CA TRP A 451 -1.23 13.76 -9.87
C TRP A 451 -2.07 13.68 -11.16
N GLU A 452 -3.04 14.58 -11.34
CA GLU A 452 -3.84 14.64 -12.57
C GLU A 452 -2.99 14.90 -13.82
N ARG A 453 -1.99 15.78 -13.72
CA ARG A 453 -1.02 16.02 -14.80
C ARG A 453 -0.10 14.82 -15.03
N GLY A 454 0.31 14.14 -13.95
CA GLY A 454 1.14 12.93 -14.01
C GLY A 454 0.45 11.81 -14.76
N LEU A 455 -0.84 11.57 -14.49
CA LEU A 455 -1.64 10.58 -15.22
C LEU A 455 -1.70 10.87 -16.72
N GLU A 456 -1.90 12.13 -17.09
CA GLU A 456 -1.93 12.56 -18.50
C GLU A 456 -0.57 12.39 -19.18
N VAL A 457 0.53 12.70 -18.49
CA VAL A 457 1.89 12.59 -19.04
C VAL A 457 2.34 11.15 -19.20
N LEU A 458 2.00 10.30 -18.23
CA LEU A 458 2.49 8.92 -18.21
C LEU A 458 1.65 7.97 -19.09
N VAL A 459 0.34 8.18 -19.17
CA VAL A 459 -0.59 7.31 -19.92
C VAL A 459 -1.65 8.16 -20.66
N PRO A 460 -1.26 8.99 -21.62
CA PRO A 460 -2.18 9.96 -22.24
C PRO A 460 -3.35 9.32 -22.96
N GLN A 461 -3.18 8.13 -23.56
CA GLN A 461 -4.24 7.45 -24.33
C GLN A 461 -5.21 6.63 -23.47
N ALA A 462 -4.89 6.37 -22.21
CA ALA A 462 -5.73 5.67 -21.24
C ALA A 462 -5.76 6.37 -19.88
N LYS A 463 -5.68 7.70 -19.88
CA LYS A 463 -5.65 8.52 -18.65
C LYS A 463 -6.79 8.20 -17.71
N ASP A 464 -8.02 8.11 -18.21
CA ASP A 464 -9.22 7.90 -17.38
C ASP A 464 -9.23 6.51 -16.74
N ALA A 465 -8.81 5.49 -17.47
CA ALA A 465 -8.66 4.14 -16.93
C ALA A 465 -7.55 4.08 -15.87
N TYR A 466 -6.40 4.69 -16.15
CA TYR A 466 -5.32 4.74 -15.17
C TYR A 466 -5.72 5.54 -13.92
N ARG A 467 -6.45 6.64 -14.08
CA ARG A 467 -6.99 7.42 -12.98
C ARG A 467 -7.94 6.61 -12.09
N THR A 468 -8.84 5.84 -12.73
CA THR A 468 -9.77 4.97 -11.99
C THR A 468 -9.01 3.92 -11.17
N PHE A 469 -7.97 3.29 -11.74
CA PHE A 469 -7.14 2.37 -10.98
C PHE A 469 -6.37 3.07 -9.85
N ALA A 470 -5.75 4.19 -10.17
CA ALA A 470 -4.84 4.89 -9.28
C ALA A 470 -5.53 5.45 -8.03
N ILE A 471 -6.77 5.98 -8.15
CA ILE A 471 -7.52 6.51 -7.01
C ILE A 471 -7.98 5.40 -6.03
N HIS A 472 -8.09 4.18 -6.50
CA HIS A 472 -8.41 3.00 -5.68
C HIS A 472 -7.17 2.22 -5.25
N SER A 473 -5.98 2.75 -5.45
CA SER A 473 -4.69 2.11 -5.17
C SER A 473 -3.75 3.06 -4.41
N SER A 474 -4.17 3.57 -3.25
CA SER A 474 -3.35 4.44 -2.39
C SER A 474 -3.38 4.05 -0.91
N ASP A 475 -4.09 3.00 -0.55
CA ASP A 475 -4.19 2.52 0.82
C ASP A 475 -3.05 1.54 1.16
N THR A 476 -2.32 1.83 2.25
CA THR A 476 -1.25 0.97 2.78
C THR A 476 -1.74 -0.12 3.72
N GLU A 477 -3.05 -0.22 3.97
CA GLU A 477 -3.70 -1.13 4.92
C GLU A 477 -3.27 -0.94 6.39
N ASN A 478 -2.28 -0.12 6.69
CA ASN A 478 -1.82 0.18 8.06
C ASN A 478 -2.21 1.58 8.55
N GLY A 479 -2.96 2.34 7.75
CA GLY A 479 -3.40 3.69 8.08
C GLY A 479 -2.43 4.82 7.73
N TYR A 480 -1.23 4.53 7.22
CA TYR A 480 -0.29 5.56 6.83
C TYR A 480 -0.78 6.40 5.63
N ARG A 481 -1.31 5.72 4.59
CA ARG A 481 -1.96 6.34 3.43
C ARG A 481 -3.32 5.71 3.25
N ARG A 482 -4.39 6.51 3.38
CA ARG A 482 -5.77 6.04 3.32
C ARG A 482 -6.69 7.07 2.68
N ASP A 483 -6.15 7.76 1.70
CA ASP A 483 -6.83 8.82 0.97
C ASP A 483 -7.40 8.34 -0.38
N GLU A 484 -7.33 7.03 -0.65
CA GLU A 484 -7.91 6.48 -1.86
C GLU A 484 -9.43 6.63 -1.89
N SER A 485 -9.95 6.72 -3.07
CA SER A 485 -11.38 6.70 -3.38
C SER A 485 -12.27 7.62 -2.51
N TRP A 486 -11.71 8.75 -2.03
CA TRP A 486 -12.52 9.74 -1.31
C TRP A 486 -13.69 10.29 -2.16
N GLU A 487 -13.60 10.17 -3.48
CA GLU A 487 -14.65 10.56 -4.42
C GLU A 487 -15.79 9.54 -4.50
N THR A 488 -15.58 8.32 -3.97
CA THR A 488 -16.54 7.21 -4.09
C THR A 488 -17.36 7.10 -2.81
N GLU A 489 -18.65 7.26 -2.92
CA GLU A 489 -19.60 6.97 -1.83
C GLU A 489 -20.03 5.51 -1.89
N THR A 490 -20.15 4.88 -0.73
CA THR A 490 -20.75 3.57 -0.53
C THR A 490 -21.98 3.69 0.36
N PHE A 491 -22.79 2.65 0.43
CA PHE A 491 -24.03 2.64 1.20
C PHE A 491 -24.27 1.26 1.83
N ARG A 492 -25.25 1.18 2.71
CA ARG A 492 -25.76 -0.10 3.24
C ARG A 492 -27.07 -0.46 2.55
N ILE A 493 -27.32 -1.76 2.38
CA ILE A 493 -28.59 -2.27 1.83
C ILE A 493 -29.76 -1.73 2.65
N ASN A 494 -30.85 -1.37 1.99
CA ASN A 494 -32.05 -0.75 2.56
C ASN A 494 -31.85 0.68 3.11
N ASN A 495 -30.69 1.30 2.92
CA ASN A 495 -30.41 2.66 3.33
C ASN A 495 -29.56 3.40 2.28
N TYR A 496 -30.14 3.64 1.12
CA TYR A 496 -29.47 4.38 0.02
C TYR A 496 -30.50 5.07 -0.88
N THR A 497 -30.05 6.05 -1.65
CA THR A 497 -30.81 6.72 -2.69
C THR A 497 -30.51 6.12 -4.07
N ASP A 498 -31.41 6.31 -5.01
CA ASP A 498 -31.17 5.90 -6.40
C ASP A 498 -29.92 6.58 -7.01
N ALA A 499 -29.64 7.82 -6.62
CA ALA A 499 -28.45 8.54 -7.07
C ALA A 499 -27.15 7.86 -6.58
N GLN A 500 -27.10 7.46 -5.30
CA GLN A 500 -25.95 6.71 -4.74
C GLN A 500 -25.80 5.36 -5.42
N TYR A 501 -26.90 4.65 -5.63
CA TYR A 501 -26.89 3.36 -6.35
C TYR A 501 -26.32 3.52 -7.77
N GLN A 502 -26.83 4.48 -8.55
CA GLN A 502 -26.36 4.70 -9.93
C GLN A 502 -24.89 5.16 -9.99
N ALA A 503 -24.46 5.99 -9.04
CA ALA A 503 -23.08 6.45 -8.97
C ALA A 503 -22.12 5.29 -8.71
N LEU A 504 -22.41 4.45 -7.72
CA LEU A 504 -21.57 3.31 -7.37
C LEU A 504 -21.60 2.20 -8.45
N LEU A 505 -22.76 1.94 -9.06
CA LEU A 505 -22.85 1.02 -10.19
C LEU A 505 -21.96 1.48 -11.35
N LYS A 506 -22.03 2.76 -11.70
CA LYS A 506 -21.18 3.35 -12.74
C LYS A 506 -19.69 3.25 -12.40
N GLU A 507 -19.34 3.38 -11.12
CA GLU A 507 -17.94 3.22 -10.70
C GLU A 507 -17.48 1.77 -10.90
N PHE A 508 -18.26 0.76 -10.51
CA PHE A 508 -17.92 -0.64 -10.79
C PHE A 508 -17.85 -0.95 -12.28
N GLU A 509 -18.70 -0.34 -13.11
CA GLU A 509 -18.62 -0.48 -14.57
C GLU A 509 -17.34 0.11 -15.17
N LYS A 510 -16.83 1.22 -14.61
CA LYS A 510 -15.53 1.75 -15.01
C LYS A 510 -14.41 0.79 -14.60
N VAL A 511 -14.42 0.35 -13.34
CA VAL A 511 -13.43 -0.57 -12.78
C VAL A 511 -13.32 -1.85 -13.62
N GLU A 512 -14.45 -2.44 -14.00
CA GLU A 512 -14.50 -3.63 -14.87
C GLU A 512 -13.76 -3.44 -16.19
N LYS A 513 -13.80 -2.23 -16.77
CA LYS A 513 -13.21 -1.90 -18.07
C LYS A 513 -11.73 -1.56 -18.01
N VAL A 514 -11.22 -1.17 -16.85
CA VAL A 514 -9.86 -0.67 -16.68
C VAL A 514 -8.79 -1.58 -17.30
N PRO A 515 -8.78 -2.92 -17.11
CA PRO A 515 -7.74 -3.77 -17.68
C PRO A 515 -7.69 -3.67 -19.21
N ALA A 516 -8.83 -3.73 -19.87
CA ALA A 516 -8.91 -3.67 -21.33
C ALA A 516 -8.52 -2.30 -21.89
N GLU A 517 -8.95 -1.22 -21.23
CA GLU A 517 -8.64 0.16 -21.63
C GLU A 517 -7.14 0.48 -21.41
N MET A 518 -6.55 -0.03 -20.33
CA MET A 518 -5.12 0.09 -20.08
C MET A 518 -4.30 -0.71 -21.09
N GLU A 519 -4.69 -1.93 -21.42
CA GLU A 519 -4.03 -2.74 -22.44
C GLU A 519 -4.05 -2.06 -23.80
N ALA A 520 -5.18 -1.46 -24.18
CA ALA A 520 -5.35 -0.77 -25.45
C ALA A 520 -4.58 0.55 -25.54
N GLY A 521 -4.54 1.33 -24.44
CA GLY A 521 -4.08 2.71 -24.46
C GLY A 521 -2.69 2.94 -23.84
N CYS A 522 -2.19 2.05 -22.99
CA CYS A 522 -0.87 2.24 -22.37
C CYS A 522 0.25 1.83 -23.31
N THR A 523 1.00 2.82 -23.79
CA THR A 523 2.14 2.60 -24.69
C THR A 523 3.41 2.17 -23.94
N ASN A 524 3.51 2.48 -22.64
CA ASN A 524 4.62 2.00 -21.80
C ASN A 524 4.39 0.55 -21.40
N LYS A 525 5.03 -0.38 -22.14
CA LYS A 525 4.88 -1.82 -21.88
C LYS A 525 5.52 -2.28 -20.56
N GLY A 526 6.53 -1.57 -20.07
CA GLY A 526 7.11 -1.80 -18.74
C GLY A 526 6.11 -1.53 -17.63
N LEU A 527 5.47 -0.37 -17.66
CA LEU A 527 4.41 0.01 -16.73
C LEU A 527 3.24 -0.98 -16.78
N LEU A 528 2.76 -1.28 -17.99
CA LEU A 528 1.65 -2.22 -18.15
C LEU A 528 1.99 -3.60 -17.58
N LYS A 529 3.20 -4.09 -17.81
CA LYS A 529 3.67 -5.37 -17.25
C LYS A 529 3.67 -5.37 -15.72
N GLU A 530 4.15 -4.30 -15.10
CA GLU A 530 4.18 -4.18 -13.64
C GLU A 530 2.78 -4.07 -13.04
N LEU A 531 1.88 -3.32 -13.64
CA LEU A 531 0.52 -3.10 -13.14
C LEU A 531 -0.42 -4.30 -13.41
N ASN A 532 -0.17 -5.10 -14.46
CA ASN A 532 -1.13 -6.08 -14.97
C ASN A 532 -1.70 -7.04 -13.91
N PRO A 533 -0.93 -7.61 -12.96
CA PRO A 533 -1.50 -8.49 -11.94
C PRO A 533 -2.60 -7.79 -11.12
N TRP A 534 -2.38 -6.54 -10.72
CA TRP A 534 -3.37 -5.74 -9.98
C TRP A 534 -4.53 -5.30 -10.87
N LEU A 535 -4.28 -4.91 -12.11
CA LEU A 535 -5.33 -4.52 -13.06
C LEU A 535 -6.32 -5.65 -13.30
N GLN A 536 -5.85 -6.89 -13.44
CA GLN A 536 -6.72 -8.05 -13.64
C GLN A 536 -7.62 -8.29 -12.42
N GLU A 537 -7.08 -8.26 -11.21
CA GLU A 537 -7.88 -8.43 -9.99
C GLU A 537 -8.83 -7.25 -9.76
N PHE A 538 -8.42 -6.04 -10.12
CA PHE A 538 -9.26 -4.85 -10.08
C PHE A 538 -10.45 -4.95 -11.05
N GLY A 539 -10.23 -5.43 -12.28
CA GLY A 539 -11.32 -5.68 -13.22
C GLY A 539 -12.32 -6.74 -12.72
N LYS A 540 -11.82 -7.82 -12.10
CA LYS A 540 -12.68 -8.83 -11.46
C LYS A 540 -13.48 -8.23 -10.30
N LEU A 541 -12.89 -7.33 -9.50
CA LEU A 541 -13.62 -6.60 -8.46
C LEU A 541 -14.74 -5.76 -9.08
N GLY A 542 -14.47 -5.09 -10.20
CA GLY A 542 -15.52 -4.36 -10.95
C GLY A 542 -16.68 -5.25 -11.34
N THR A 543 -16.41 -6.43 -11.88
CA THR A 543 -17.44 -7.41 -12.25
C THR A 543 -18.23 -7.90 -11.03
N ARG A 544 -17.54 -8.29 -9.93
CA ARG A 544 -18.18 -8.74 -8.69
C ARG A 544 -19.05 -7.65 -8.07
N GLY A 545 -18.54 -6.43 -8.00
CA GLY A 545 -19.26 -5.28 -7.46
C GLY A 545 -20.49 -4.94 -8.28
N LYS A 546 -20.38 -4.89 -9.61
CA LYS A 546 -21.51 -4.70 -10.51
C LYS A 546 -22.58 -5.78 -10.32
N ASN A 547 -22.18 -7.04 -10.23
CA ASN A 547 -23.10 -8.14 -9.97
C ASN A 547 -23.77 -8.01 -8.61
N ALA A 548 -23.03 -7.62 -7.57
CA ALA A 548 -23.58 -7.37 -6.24
C ALA A 548 -24.65 -6.24 -6.28
N MET A 549 -24.38 -5.16 -7.02
CA MET A 549 -25.37 -4.09 -7.23
C MET A 549 -26.68 -4.61 -7.85
N MET A 550 -26.59 -5.46 -8.87
CA MET A 550 -27.78 -6.09 -9.46
C MET A 550 -28.48 -7.06 -8.50
N LEU A 551 -27.71 -7.81 -7.71
CA LEU A 551 -28.23 -8.71 -6.69
C LEU A 551 -29.00 -7.97 -5.60
N ILE A 552 -28.56 -6.77 -5.18
CA ILE A 552 -29.29 -5.93 -4.21
C ILE A 552 -30.72 -5.67 -4.71
N LYS A 553 -30.90 -5.29 -5.96
CA LYS A 553 -32.25 -5.05 -6.52
C LYS A 553 -33.09 -6.32 -6.57
N GLN A 554 -32.49 -7.46 -6.88
CA GLN A 554 -33.18 -8.74 -6.91
C GLN A 554 -33.54 -9.23 -5.50
N TYR A 555 -32.66 -8.99 -4.53
CA TYR A 555 -32.90 -9.27 -3.12
C TYR A 555 -34.06 -8.42 -2.56
N GLU A 556 -34.05 -7.12 -2.85
CA GLU A 556 -35.08 -6.19 -2.41
C GLU A 556 -36.47 -6.48 -3.05
N ASP A 557 -36.50 -6.92 -4.32
CA ASP A 557 -37.73 -7.39 -4.97
C ASP A 557 -38.29 -8.65 -4.29
N GLY A 558 -37.40 -9.58 -3.89
CA GLY A 558 -37.77 -10.75 -3.07
C GLY A 558 -38.75 -11.72 -3.68
N SER A 559 -39.08 -11.61 -4.98
CA SER A 559 -40.16 -12.39 -5.67
C SER A 559 -39.71 -13.80 -6.05
N ASP A 560 -38.39 -14.03 -6.28
CA ASP A 560 -37.83 -15.30 -6.72
C ASP A 560 -36.57 -15.68 -5.91
N ASN A 561 -36.81 -16.46 -4.85
CA ASN A 561 -35.74 -16.96 -3.97
C ASN A 561 -34.69 -17.82 -4.73
N ASN A 562 -35.18 -18.62 -5.68
CA ASN A 562 -34.33 -19.51 -6.45
C ASN A 562 -33.40 -18.72 -7.40
N ALA A 563 -33.95 -17.77 -8.15
CA ALA A 563 -33.17 -16.93 -9.03
C ALA A 563 -32.15 -16.08 -8.24
N PHE A 564 -32.53 -15.53 -7.11
CA PHE A 564 -31.66 -14.75 -6.24
C PHE A 564 -30.47 -15.59 -5.74
N TRP A 565 -30.75 -16.72 -5.07
CA TRP A 565 -29.71 -17.53 -4.43
C TRP A 565 -28.73 -18.13 -5.46
N ASN A 566 -29.22 -18.61 -6.61
CA ASN A 566 -28.31 -19.09 -7.66
C ASN A 566 -27.35 -18.03 -8.15
N LYS A 567 -27.81 -16.80 -8.37
CA LYS A 567 -26.90 -15.68 -8.75
C LYS A 567 -26.02 -15.21 -7.61
N TYR A 568 -26.51 -15.27 -6.38
CA TYR A 568 -25.73 -14.94 -5.20
C TYR A 568 -24.49 -15.83 -5.10
N VAL A 569 -24.64 -17.15 -5.17
CA VAL A 569 -23.50 -18.07 -5.08
C VAL A 569 -22.58 -18.00 -6.30
N GLU A 570 -23.09 -17.64 -7.49
CA GLU A 570 -22.27 -17.38 -8.66
C GLU A 570 -21.34 -16.17 -8.48
N ASN A 571 -21.72 -15.21 -7.64
CA ASN A 571 -20.95 -13.99 -7.37
C ASN A 571 -20.03 -14.09 -6.13
N LEU A 572 -20.04 -15.23 -5.43
CA LEU A 572 -19.09 -15.47 -4.33
C LEU A 572 -17.67 -15.65 -4.87
N MET A 573 -16.71 -15.16 -4.13
CA MET A 573 -15.29 -15.44 -4.40
C MET A 573 -14.97 -16.88 -3.99
N SER A 574 -14.43 -17.67 -4.91
CA SER A 574 -13.80 -18.95 -4.57
C SER A 574 -12.52 -18.72 -3.75
N GLU A 575 -12.01 -19.76 -3.10
CA GLU A 575 -10.73 -19.67 -2.38
C GLU A 575 -9.57 -19.27 -3.29
N ASP A 576 -9.58 -19.72 -4.55
CA ASP A 576 -8.58 -19.28 -5.54
C ASP A 576 -8.74 -17.79 -5.89
N ASP A 577 -9.98 -17.28 -6.00
CA ASP A 577 -10.24 -15.86 -6.23
C ASP A 577 -9.79 -15.01 -5.02
N LYS A 578 -10.07 -15.46 -3.80
CA LYS A 578 -9.60 -14.79 -2.58
C LYS A 578 -8.09 -14.76 -2.52
N LYS A 579 -7.43 -15.87 -2.82
CA LYS A 579 -5.97 -15.97 -2.86
C LYS A 579 -5.37 -15.05 -3.93
N ALA A 580 -5.94 -15.02 -5.14
CA ALA A 580 -5.49 -14.16 -6.23
C ALA A 580 -5.65 -12.68 -5.88
N TYR A 581 -6.82 -12.29 -5.34
CA TYR A 581 -7.07 -10.92 -4.88
C TYR A 581 -6.11 -10.53 -3.75
N ASN A 582 -5.92 -11.39 -2.75
CA ASN A 582 -5.04 -11.12 -1.62
C ASN A 582 -3.56 -10.95 -2.02
N ALA A 583 -3.16 -11.50 -3.16
CA ALA A 583 -1.82 -11.29 -3.72
C ALA A 583 -1.67 -9.94 -4.44
N HIS A 584 -2.77 -9.32 -4.93
CA HIS A 584 -2.74 -8.11 -5.75
C HIS A 584 -3.95 -7.21 -5.45
N LYS A 585 -3.99 -6.62 -4.25
CA LYS A 585 -5.14 -5.86 -3.76
C LYS A 585 -5.24 -4.45 -4.33
N SER A 586 -6.46 -4.06 -4.69
CA SER A 586 -6.87 -2.69 -5.00
C SER A 586 -8.31 -2.46 -4.52
N GLY A 587 -8.73 -1.22 -4.33
CA GLY A 587 -10.08 -0.89 -3.86
C GLY A 587 -10.34 -1.27 -2.40
N THR A 588 -9.30 -1.39 -1.59
CA THR A 588 -9.35 -1.91 -0.22
C THR A 588 -10.08 -0.99 0.77
N MET A 589 -10.23 0.30 0.46
CA MET A 589 -10.94 1.26 1.31
C MET A 589 -12.45 1.24 1.10
N LYS A 590 -12.91 1.12 -0.13
CA LYS A 590 -14.31 1.34 -0.50
C LYS A 590 -14.93 0.17 -1.27
N LEU A 591 -14.33 -0.21 -2.39
CA LEU A 591 -15.00 -1.10 -3.35
C LEU A 591 -15.06 -2.55 -2.87
N GLN A 592 -13.95 -3.10 -2.40
CA GLN A 592 -13.91 -4.46 -1.87
C GLN A 592 -14.72 -4.58 -0.57
N PRO A 593 -14.59 -3.67 0.43
CA PRO A 593 -15.44 -3.69 1.61
C PRO A 593 -16.94 -3.56 1.28
N PHE A 594 -17.30 -2.73 0.32
CA PHE A 594 -18.69 -2.64 -0.13
C PHE A 594 -19.19 -3.97 -0.67
N TYR A 595 -18.44 -4.60 -1.59
CA TYR A 595 -18.80 -5.91 -2.13
C TYR A 595 -19.01 -6.93 -1.01
N GLU A 596 -18.06 -7.03 -0.08
CA GLU A 596 -18.08 -8.00 1.01
C GLU A 596 -19.31 -7.81 1.90
N HIS A 597 -19.50 -6.61 2.45
CA HIS A 597 -20.63 -6.40 3.35
C HIS A 597 -21.99 -6.44 2.64
N ALA A 598 -22.06 -6.08 1.35
CA ALA A 598 -23.31 -6.20 0.60
C ALA A 598 -23.70 -7.68 0.41
N MET A 599 -22.73 -8.54 0.09
CA MET A 599 -22.95 -9.99 0.01
C MET A 599 -23.37 -10.57 1.37
N ASP A 600 -22.69 -10.17 2.45
CA ASP A 600 -23.02 -10.61 3.81
C ASP A 600 -24.43 -10.18 4.23
N ASP A 601 -24.77 -8.92 4.07
CA ASP A 601 -26.08 -8.38 4.43
C ASP A 601 -27.23 -9.08 3.66
N MET A 602 -27.01 -9.39 2.37
CA MET A 602 -27.97 -10.17 1.57
C MET A 602 -28.11 -11.60 2.09
N ALA A 603 -27.00 -12.27 2.44
CA ALA A 603 -27.04 -13.63 3.01
C ALA A 603 -27.80 -13.66 4.33
N TYR A 604 -27.51 -12.72 5.24
CA TYR A 604 -28.15 -12.66 6.55
C TYR A 604 -29.64 -12.33 6.44
N GLY A 605 -29.98 -11.38 5.62
CA GLY A 605 -31.37 -11.03 5.39
C GLY A 605 -32.16 -12.15 4.72
N PHE A 606 -31.55 -12.85 3.76
CA PHE A 606 -32.15 -13.99 3.08
C PHE A 606 -32.35 -15.19 4.03
N TYR A 607 -31.33 -15.51 4.82
CA TYR A 607 -31.45 -16.50 5.89
C TYR A 607 -32.58 -16.15 6.88
N THR A 608 -32.60 -14.90 7.34
CA THR A 608 -33.63 -14.39 8.26
C THR A 608 -35.04 -14.55 7.69
N LYS A 609 -35.21 -14.25 6.40
CA LYS A 609 -36.48 -14.43 5.68
C LYS A 609 -36.93 -15.90 5.68
N LEU A 610 -35.99 -16.84 5.48
CA LEU A 610 -36.29 -18.27 5.37
C LEU A 610 -36.43 -18.94 6.75
N ALA A 611 -35.57 -18.61 7.70
CA ALA A 611 -35.51 -19.26 9.01
C ALA A 611 -36.38 -18.57 10.08
N GLY A 612 -36.89 -17.34 9.81
CA GLY A 612 -37.64 -16.56 10.77
C GLY A 612 -36.83 -16.02 11.97
N LYS A 613 -35.52 -16.11 11.92
CA LYS A 613 -34.59 -15.63 12.94
C LYS A 613 -33.27 -15.18 12.31
N TYR A 614 -32.56 -14.27 12.97
CA TYR A 614 -31.26 -13.81 12.52
C TYR A 614 -30.20 -14.93 12.60
N PRO A 615 -29.26 -15.02 11.67
CA PRO A 615 -28.24 -16.05 11.70
C PRO A 615 -27.25 -15.89 12.87
N LYS A 616 -26.58 -16.98 13.25
CA LYS A 616 -25.55 -17.01 14.28
C LYS A 616 -24.19 -16.63 13.67
N VAL A 617 -24.00 -15.35 13.43
CA VAL A 617 -22.75 -14.82 12.85
C VAL A 617 -21.96 -14.09 13.94
N SER A 618 -20.75 -14.60 14.21
CA SER A 618 -19.81 -13.93 15.11
C SER A 618 -19.04 -12.83 14.39
N ARG A 619 -18.80 -11.74 15.08
CA ARG A 619 -18.03 -10.60 14.55
C ARG A 619 -16.89 -10.24 15.49
N ALA A 620 -15.71 -9.99 14.93
CA ALA A 620 -14.58 -9.52 15.72
C ALA A 620 -14.83 -8.09 16.22
N ILE A 621 -14.55 -7.89 17.50
CA ILE A 621 -14.53 -6.57 18.13
C ILE A 621 -13.20 -6.37 18.84
N SER A 622 -12.76 -5.11 18.96
CA SER A 622 -11.44 -4.82 19.51
C SER A 622 -11.32 -3.38 19.98
N SER A 623 -10.45 -3.12 20.96
CA SER A 623 -10.03 -1.77 21.34
C SER A 623 -9.07 -1.13 20.34
N PHE A 624 -8.52 -1.88 19.43
CA PHE A 624 -7.57 -1.39 18.43
C PHE A 624 -8.28 -0.67 17.29
N ALA A 625 -7.71 0.43 16.82
CA ALA A 625 -8.39 1.40 15.95
C ALA A 625 -8.73 0.91 14.53
N THR A 626 -8.30 -0.27 14.10
CA THR A 626 -8.53 -0.73 12.71
C THR A 626 -8.85 -2.22 12.65
N ILE A 627 -10.13 -2.54 12.60
CA ILE A 627 -10.58 -3.84 12.09
C ILE A 627 -11.05 -3.60 10.65
N ARG A 628 -10.41 -4.23 9.68
CA ARG A 628 -10.88 -4.23 8.29
C ARG A 628 -11.87 -5.36 8.08
N SER A 629 -12.74 -5.24 7.09
CA SER A 629 -13.72 -6.29 6.76
C SER A 629 -13.06 -7.65 6.52
N THR A 630 -11.95 -7.68 5.78
CA THR A 630 -11.16 -8.89 5.51
C THR A 630 -10.53 -9.48 6.76
N SER A 631 -10.09 -8.67 7.73
CA SER A 631 -9.48 -9.14 8.97
C SER A 631 -10.53 -9.62 9.97
N ASN A 632 -11.76 -9.12 9.88
CA ASN A 632 -12.84 -9.40 10.81
C ASN A 632 -13.25 -10.88 10.84
N LYS A 633 -13.04 -11.62 9.76
CA LYS A 633 -13.41 -13.04 9.63
C LYS A 633 -12.28 -14.01 10.00
N LEU A 634 -11.04 -13.54 10.11
CA LEU A 634 -9.86 -14.40 10.32
C LEU A 634 -9.84 -15.18 11.65
N MET A 635 -10.67 -14.78 12.63
CA MET A 635 -10.83 -15.56 13.88
C MET A 635 -11.93 -16.63 13.78
N PHE A 636 -12.66 -16.71 12.66
CA PHE A 636 -13.86 -17.49 12.48
C PHE A 636 -13.85 -18.35 11.21
N ASP A 637 -12.74 -18.33 10.46
CA ASP A 637 -12.61 -19.03 9.17
C ASP A 637 -12.23 -20.52 9.30
N ASN A 638 -12.09 -21.00 10.52
CA ASN A 638 -11.68 -22.39 10.84
C ASN A 638 -10.31 -22.79 10.30
N ASP A 639 -9.47 -21.82 9.93
CA ASP A 639 -8.09 -22.02 9.50
C ASP A 639 -7.12 -21.52 10.57
N SER A 640 -6.51 -22.45 11.32
CA SER A 640 -5.53 -22.11 12.36
C SER A 640 -4.21 -21.55 11.82
N THR A 641 -4.04 -21.41 10.51
CA THR A 641 -2.89 -20.78 9.86
C THR A 641 -3.11 -19.30 9.59
N THR A 642 -4.35 -18.84 9.56
CA THR A 642 -4.73 -17.45 9.50
C THR A 642 -4.82 -16.83 10.90
N PHE A 643 -4.77 -15.52 11.01
CA PHE A 643 -4.90 -14.83 12.29
C PHE A 643 -5.35 -13.38 12.12
N TYR A 644 -6.16 -12.93 13.03
CA TYR A 644 -6.39 -11.52 13.28
C TYR A 644 -5.18 -10.94 14.02
N THR A 645 -4.76 -9.73 13.69
CA THR A 645 -3.70 -9.00 14.40
C THR A 645 -4.13 -7.58 14.73
N SER A 646 -3.69 -7.09 15.88
CA SER A 646 -3.97 -5.71 16.33
C SER A 646 -3.42 -4.62 15.40
N GLY A 647 -2.43 -4.93 14.58
CA GLY A 647 -1.77 -3.96 13.71
C GLY A 647 -0.95 -2.88 14.45
N THR A 648 -1.13 -2.72 15.76
CA THR A 648 -0.41 -1.80 16.64
C THR A 648 0.06 -2.49 17.91
N ALA A 649 1.09 -1.91 18.56
CA ALA A 649 1.60 -2.42 19.82
C ALA A 649 0.50 -2.40 20.90
N GLN A 650 0.38 -3.49 21.64
CA GLN A 650 -0.58 -3.66 22.72
C GLN A 650 -0.23 -2.84 23.95
N LYS A 651 -1.25 -2.35 24.65
CA LYS A 651 -1.15 -1.62 25.92
C LYS A 651 -2.04 -2.27 26.98
N GLU A 652 -1.80 -1.95 28.23
CA GLU A 652 -2.69 -2.35 29.33
C GLU A 652 -4.12 -1.87 29.07
N GLY A 653 -5.08 -2.76 29.28
CA GLY A 653 -6.49 -2.51 29.03
C GLY A 653 -6.97 -2.76 27.60
N ASP A 654 -6.07 -2.98 26.63
CA ASP A 654 -6.45 -3.40 25.28
C ASP A 654 -7.13 -4.76 25.29
N TRP A 655 -8.02 -4.96 24.31
CA TRP A 655 -8.78 -6.19 24.24
C TRP A 655 -9.14 -6.57 22.79
N ILE A 656 -9.34 -7.86 22.58
CA ILE A 656 -9.87 -8.47 21.35
C ILE A 656 -11.03 -9.37 21.76
N GLY A 657 -12.12 -9.40 21.04
CA GLY A 657 -13.28 -10.17 21.41
C GLY A 657 -14.24 -10.44 20.25
N VAL A 658 -15.42 -10.89 20.61
CA VAL A 658 -16.48 -11.36 19.72
C VAL A 658 -17.80 -10.70 20.12
N ASP A 659 -18.53 -10.18 19.14
CA ASP A 659 -19.96 -9.85 19.22
C ASP A 659 -20.76 -11.01 18.59
N LEU A 660 -21.61 -11.66 19.37
CA LEU A 660 -22.47 -12.76 18.93
C LEU A 660 -23.75 -12.27 18.20
N GLY A 661 -23.94 -10.93 18.10
CA GLY A 661 -25.12 -10.32 17.50
C GLY A 661 -26.36 -10.28 18.40
N TYR A 662 -26.49 -11.15 19.37
CA TYR A 662 -27.60 -11.22 20.33
C TYR A 662 -27.16 -11.86 21.66
N VAL A 663 -27.98 -11.69 22.71
CA VAL A 663 -27.71 -12.26 24.02
C VAL A 663 -28.06 -13.74 24.02
N GLU A 664 -27.10 -14.61 24.31
CA GLU A 664 -27.30 -16.04 24.48
C GLU A 664 -26.70 -16.58 25.77
N ASP A 665 -26.92 -17.86 26.07
CA ASP A 665 -26.29 -18.59 27.16
C ASP A 665 -24.90 -19.05 26.76
N VAL A 666 -23.87 -18.29 27.12
CA VAL A 666 -22.47 -18.69 26.94
C VAL A 666 -22.08 -19.77 27.94
N LYS A 667 -21.65 -20.92 27.44
CA LYS A 667 -21.29 -22.12 28.24
C LYS A 667 -19.86 -22.57 27.98
N GLU A 668 -19.32 -22.22 26.84
CA GLU A 668 -17.99 -22.63 26.40
C GLU A 668 -17.33 -21.53 25.57
N VAL A 669 -16.03 -21.32 25.80
CA VAL A 669 -15.21 -20.41 25.02
C VAL A 669 -13.87 -21.09 24.73
N SER A 670 -13.43 -21.08 23.47
CA SER A 670 -12.13 -21.59 23.04
C SER A 670 -11.39 -20.51 22.24
N ILE A 671 -10.13 -20.25 22.63
CA ILE A 671 -9.31 -19.22 21.98
C ILE A 671 -7.92 -19.79 21.66
N LEU A 672 -7.44 -19.55 20.45
CA LEU A 672 -6.06 -19.77 20.06
C LEU A 672 -5.40 -18.42 19.83
N GLN A 673 -4.51 -18.03 20.75
CA GLN A 673 -3.73 -16.80 20.66
C GLN A 673 -2.44 -16.97 19.85
N GLY A 674 -1.89 -15.84 19.37
CA GLY A 674 -0.61 -15.78 18.67
C GLY A 674 -0.73 -16.20 17.21
N ARG A 675 0.36 -16.06 16.47
CA ARG A 675 0.48 -16.54 15.08
C ARG A 675 0.79 -18.04 15.03
N ASN A 676 1.43 -18.53 16.07
CA ASN A 676 1.63 -19.96 16.35
C ASN A 676 1.50 -20.18 17.87
N SER A 677 1.52 -21.34 18.39
CA SER A 677 1.33 -21.62 19.84
C SER A 677 2.61 -22.12 20.52
N VAL A 678 3.77 -21.83 19.98
CA VAL A 678 5.03 -22.40 20.47
C VAL A 678 5.99 -21.32 20.99
N ASP A 679 6.33 -20.33 20.18
CA ASP A 679 7.36 -19.34 20.44
C ASP A 679 6.96 -17.92 20.00
N ASP A 680 5.69 -17.70 19.74
CA ASP A 680 5.18 -16.40 19.33
C ASP A 680 5.25 -15.39 20.48
N VAL A 681 5.47 -14.14 20.10
CA VAL A 681 5.47 -13.00 21.03
C VAL A 681 4.20 -12.14 20.91
N ASP A 682 3.39 -12.37 19.86
CA ASP A 682 2.25 -11.54 19.50
C ASP A 682 0.95 -12.09 20.13
N TYR A 683 0.85 -12.08 21.46
CA TYR A 683 -0.33 -12.50 22.21
C TYR A 683 -0.46 -11.68 23.51
N PHE A 684 -1.60 -11.72 24.15
CA PHE A 684 -1.77 -11.18 25.52
C PHE A 684 -1.21 -12.19 26.51
N ASP A 685 -0.03 -11.92 27.05
CA ASP A 685 0.66 -12.79 27.99
C ASP A 685 0.09 -12.74 29.41
N HIS A 686 -0.64 -11.69 29.77
CA HIS A 686 -1.41 -11.56 31.00
C HIS A 686 -2.78 -10.96 30.68
N ALA A 687 -3.84 -11.72 30.89
CA ALA A 687 -5.16 -11.36 30.43
C ALA A 687 -6.29 -11.84 31.34
N VAL A 688 -7.47 -11.30 31.15
CA VAL A 688 -8.74 -11.78 31.69
C VAL A 688 -9.66 -12.16 30.53
N LEU A 689 -10.32 -13.31 30.59
CA LEU A 689 -11.44 -13.64 29.74
C LEU A 689 -12.72 -13.21 30.44
N GLU A 690 -13.50 -12.35 29.80
CA GLU A 690 -14.73 -11.80 30.39
C GLU A 690 -15.85 -11.69 29.33
N CYS A 691 -17.10 -11.69 29.82
CA CYS A 691 -18.28 -11.59 28.98
C CYS A 691 -19.25 -10.53 29.47
N SER A 692 -20.14 -10.07 28.56
CA SER A 692 -21.11 -9.01 28.85
C SER A 692 -22.37 -9.18 28.01
N ALA A 693 -23.53 -8.87 28.59
CA ALA A 693 -24.79 -8.79 27.87
C ALA A 693 -25.01 -7.44 27.20
N ASP A 694 -24.46 -6.38 27.75
CA ASP A 694 -24.73 -4.97 27.38
C ASP A 694 -23.51 -4.22 26.85
N GLY A 695 -22.33 -4.87 26.78
CA GLY A 695 -21.07 -4.24 26.40
C GLY A 695 -20.46 -3.29 27.45
N LYS A 696 -21.15 -3.07 28.56
CA LYS A 696 -20.77 -2.12 29.62
C LYS A 696 -20.38 -2.82 30.92
N THR A 697 -21.19 -3.77 31.34
CA THR A 697 -20.99 -4.55 32.57
C THR A 697 -20.34 -5.87 32.21
N TRP A 698 -19.12 -6.11 32.71
CA TRP A 698 -18.33 -7.29 32.38
C TRP A 698 -18.18 -8.24 33.54
N THR A 699 -18.37 -9.53 33.27
CA THR A 699 -18.20 -10.62 34.23
C THR A 699 -17.02 -11.48 33.79
N ALA A 700 -16.06 -11.66 34.68
CA ALA A 700 -14.90 -12.53 34.40
C ALA A 700 -15.32 -13.99 34.37
N LEU A 701 -14.97 -14.68 33.30
CA LEU A 701 -15.05 -16.13 33.14
C LEU A 701 -13.76 -16.80 33.63
N LEU A 702 -12.61 -16.25 33.26
CA LEU A 702 -11.28 -16.59 33.75
C LEU A 702 -10.56 -15.31 34.17
N PRO A 703 -10.40 -15.04 35.46
CA PRO A 703 -9.96 -13.74 35.97
C PRO A 703 -8.47 -13.48 35.80
N ASP A 704 -7.66 -14.51 35.63
CA ASP A 704 -6.21 -14.43 35.59
C ASP A 704 -5.63 -15.51 34.66
N LEU A 705 -5.08 -15.06 33.54
CA LEU A 705 -4.48 -15.91 32.51
C LEU A 705 -3.03 -15.49 32.30
N ASP A 706 -2.08 -16.28 32.78
CA ASP A 706 -0.65 -16.04 32.61
C ASP A 706 -0.07 -16.95 31.51
N LYS A 707 0.45 -16.33 30.45
CA LYS A 707 1.19 -16.96 29.34
C LYS A 707 0.51 -18.14 28.66
N GLN A 708 -0.78 -18.02 28.37
CA GLN A 708 -1.56 -19.07 27.71
C GLN A 708 -1.83 -18.74 26.25
N TYR A 709 -1.36 -19.60 25.32
CA TYR A 709 -1.72 -19.53 23.90
C TYR A 709 -3.08 -20.15 23.61
N VAL A 710 -3.39 -21.24 24.32
CA VAL A 710 -4.64 -21.99 24.21
C VAL A 710 -5.45 -21.73 25.47
N ILE A 711 -6.60 -21.12 25.30
CA ILE A 711 -7.53 -20.81 26.39
C ILE A 711 -8.80 -21.60 26.15
N HIS A 712 -9.24 -22.31 27.16
CA HIS A 712 -10.50 -23.02 27.14
C HIS A 712 -11.23 -22.80 28.43
N TRP A 713 -12.50 -22.41 28.34
CA TRP A 713 -13.40 -22.24 29.46
C TRP A 713 -14.71 -23.00 29.22
N THR A 714 -15.18 -23.70 30.24
CA THR A 714 -16.53 -24.28 30.31
C THR A 714 -17.13 -23.99 31.68
N GLY A 715 -18.41 -23.67 31.74
CA GLY A 715 -19.06 -23.31 33.01
C GLY A 715 -20.58 -23.29 32.96
N GLU A 716 -21.18 -22.89 34.09
CA GLU A 716 -22.61 -22.60 34.11
C GLU A 716 -22.97 -21.53 33.10
N PRO A 717 -24.16 -21.61 32.47
CA PRO A 717 -24.58 -20.67 31.46
C PRO A 717 -24.57 -19.22 31.95
N VAL A 718 -23.88 -18.32 31.23
CA VAL A 718 -23.88 -16.89 31.50
C VAL A 718 -24.52 -16.17 30.31
N LYS A 719 -25.52 -15.31 30.59
CA LYS A 719 -26.16 -14.49 29.54
C LYS A 719 -25.19 -13.43 29.04
N ALA A 720 -24.75 -13.56 27.81
CA ALA A 720 -23.84 -12.60 27.16
C ALA A 720 -24.08 -12.46 25.67
N ARG A 721 -23.79 -11.30 25.14
CA ARG A 721 -23.67 -10.99 23.72
C ARG A 721 -22.20 -10.81 23.34
N TYR A 722 -21.40 -10.30 24.25
CA TYR A 722 -20.01 -9.96 24.02
C TYR A 722 -19.12 -10.85 24.87
N VAL A 723 -18.05 -11.36 24.26
CA VAL A 723 -16.98 -12.11 24.94
C VAL A 723 -15.66 -11.51 24.51
N ARG A 724 -14.77 -11.19 25.43
CA ARG A 724 -13.47 -10.63 25.10
C ARG A 724 -12.35 -11.15 25.95
N LEU A 725 -11.16 -11.18 25.38
CA LEU A 725 -9.90 -11.34 26.06
C LEU A 725 -9.29 -9.94 26.25
N LYS A 726 -9.15 -9.50 27.50
CA LYS A 726 -8.63 -8.18 27.84
C LYS A 726 -7.28 -8.32 28.53
N ARG A 727 -6.31 -7.55 28.03
CA ARG A 727 -4.98 -7.48 28.59
C ARG A 727 -4.99 -6.83 29.98
N LEU A 728 -4.32 -7.49 30.92
CA LEU A 728 -3.94 -6.95 32.22
C LEU A 728 -2.55 -6.30 32.15
N ASP A 729 -1.95 -5.95 33.28
CA ASP A 729 -0.61 -5.38 33.34
C ASP A 729 0.44 -6.35 32.75
N SER A 730 1.32 -5.84 31.95
CA SER A 730 2.39 -6.58 31.28
C SER A 730 3.45 -5.63 30.74
N LYS A 731 4.67 -6.11 30.64
CA LYS A 731 5.78 -5.37 30.02
C LYS A 731 5.85 -5.54 28.51
N LYS A 732 4.95 -6.32 27.93
CA LYS A 732 4.94 -6.55 26.48
C LYS A 732 4.54 -5.31 25.70
N THR A 733 5.21 -5.11 24.57
CA THR A 733 4.95 -4.04 23.61
C THR A 733 4.78 -4.58 22.17
N ASN A 734 4.60 -5.89 22.04
CA ASN A 734 4.37 -6.56 20.76
C ASN A 734 2.91 -6.37 20.30
N TYR A 735 2.56 -6.88 19.14
CA TYR A 735 1.18 -6.96 18.68
C TYR A 735 0.40 -8.02 19.47
N ALA A 736 -0.92 -8.03 19.34
CA ALA A 736 -1.76 -9.15 19.75
C ALA A 736 -2.34 -9.82 18.50
N ALA A 737 -2.27 -11.14 18.44
CA ALA A 737 -2.83 -11.94 17.36
C ALA A 737 -3.73 -13.05 17.92
N ILE A 738 -4.84 -13.29 17.24
CA ILE A 738 -5.81 -14.35 17.55
C ILE A 738 -6.07 -15.15 16.28
N ARG A 739 -5.88 -16.48 16.33
CA ARG A 739 -6.13 -17.40 15.22
C ARG A 739 -7.56 -17.95 15.22
N SER A 740 -8.12 -18.15 16.41
CA SER A 740 -9.49 -18.65 16.57
C SER A 740 -10.08 -18.09 17.85
N PHE A 741 -11.36 -17.71 17.81
CA PHE A 741 -12.12 -17.26 18.97
C PHE A 741 -13.55 -17.81 18.87
N GLU A 742 -13.77 -18.97 19.44
CA GLU A 742 -15.04 -19.70 19.36
C GLU A 742 -15.82 -19.54 20.65
N VAL A 743 -17.10 -19.21 20.54
CA VAL A 743 -18.05 -19.14 21.64
C VAL A 743 -19.15 -20.14 21.36
N ASN A 744 -19.42 -21.05 22.31
CA ASN A 744 -20.35 -22.14 22.15
C ASN A 744 -20.13 -22.93 20.84
N PRO A 745 -18.93 -23.50 20.60
CA PRO A 745 -18.65 -24.21 19.36
C PRO A 745 -19.70 -25.30 19.10
N ALA A 746 -20.15 -25.42 17.86
CA ALA A 746 -21.12 -26.42 17.48
C ALA A 746 -20.57 -27.84 17.73
N LYS A 747 -21.43 -28.73 18.24
CA LYS A 747 -21.08 -30.13 18.56
C LYS A 747 -22.10 -31.05 17.96
N VAL A 748 -21.65 -32.19 17.42
CA VAL A 748 -22.51 -33.20 16.82
C VAL A 748 -23.55 -33.69 17.83
N GLU A 749 -23.15 -33.89 19.07
CA GLU A 749 -24.02 -34.33 20.16
C GLU A 749 -25.10 -33.32 20.55
N ALA A 750 -24.88 -32.05 20.20
CA ALA A 750 -25.83 -30.98 20.50
C ALA A 750 -26.93 -30.82 19.44
N LEU A 751 -26.82 -31.48 18.28
CA LEU A 751 -27.83 -31.36 17.19
C LEU A 751 -29.20 -31.92 17.59
N GLY A 752 -29.28 -32.86 18.54
CA GLY A 752 -30.52 -33.49 18.95
C GLY A 752 -31.10 -34.47 17.93
N PHE A 753 -30.33 -34.82 16.90
CA PHE A 753 -30.64 -35.82 15.88
C PHE A 753 -29.37 -36.49 15.38
N SER A 754 -29.46 -37.68 14.80
CA SER A 754 -28.27 -38.39 14.30
C SER A 754 -27.83 -37.87 12.95
N LEU A 755 -26.48 -37.84 12.77
CA LEU A 755 -25.79 -37.40 11.55
C LEU A 755 -24.81 -38.49 11.12
N GLU A 756 -24.97 -38.99 9.89
CA GLU A 756 -24.15 -40.06 9.33
C GLU A 756 -23.43 -39.56 8.09
N THR A 757 -22.11 -39.38 8.18
CA THR A 757 -21.21 -38.96 7.09
C THR A 757 -19.78 -39.32 7.47
N GLU A 758 -18.85 -39.28 6.50
CA GLU A 758 -17.42 -39.51 6.76
C GLU A 758 -16.78 -38.38 7.58
N LYS A 759 -17.35 -37.16 7.51
CA LYS A 759 -16.81 -35.93 8.14
C LYS A 759 -17.87 -35.25 9.03
N PRO A 760 -18.31 -35.90 10.14
CA PRO A 760 -19.45 -35.39 10.91
C PRO A 760 -19.22 -34.03 11.54
N THR A 761 -18.01 -33.71 11.95
CA THR A 761 -17.69 -32.37 12.52
C THR A 761 -17.80 -31.27 11.49
N GLN A 762 -17.31 -31.46 10.25
CA GLN A 762 -17.47 -30.48 9.19
C GLN A 762 -18.93 -30.36 8.72
N ALA A 763 -19.69 -31.46 8.72
CA ALA A 763 -21.09 -31.45 8.33
C ALA A 763 -21.98 -30.61 9.27
N LEU A 764 -21.48 -30.25 10.47
CA LEU A 764 -22.15 -29.30 11.35
C LEU A 764 -22.40 -27.95 10.69
N TYR A 765 -21.49 -27.51 9.79
CA TYR A 765 -21.63 -26.24 9.07
C TYR A 765 -22.86 -26.19 8.13
N ALA A 766 -23.51 -27.32 7.89
CA ALA A 766 -24.80 -27.35 7.19
C ALA A 766 -26.01 -27.11 8.11
N PHE A 767 -25.78 -26.99 9.45
CA PHE A 767 -26.83 -26.91 10.47
C PHE A 767 -26.51 -25.90 11.58
N ASP A 768 -25.49 -25.06 11.44
CA ASP A 768 -24.99 -24.19 12.50
C ASP A 768 -25.68 -22.82 12.55
N GLU A 769 -26.64 -22.60 11.64
CA GLU A 769 -27.41 -21.36 11.53
C GLU A 769 -26.55 -20.16 11.09
N ASN A 770 -25.46 -20.43 10.42
CA ASN A 770 -24.51 -19.43 9.95
C ASN A 770 -24.27 -19.56 8.43
N PRO A 771 -24.87 -18.71 7.61
CA PRO A 771 -24.70 -18.78 6.14
C PRO A 771 -23.31 -18.36 5.65
N GLU A 772 -22.39 -17.97 6.53
CA GLU A 772 -20.98 -17.71 6.17
C GLU A 772 -20.12 -18.98 6.17
N THR A 773 -20.55 -20.01 6.91
CA THR A 773 -19.90 -21.30 6.93
C THR A 773 -20.49 -22.21 5.87
N SER A 774 -19.74 -23.23 5.48
CA SER A 774 -20.25 -24.22 4.53
C SER A 774 -19.63 -25.60 4.75
N TYR A 775 -20.38 -26.63 4.37
CA TYR A 775 -19.90 -28.00 4.34
C TYR A 775 -19.62 -28.44 2.91
N ALA A 776 -18.38 -28.75 2.61
CA ALA A 776 -17.98 -29.39 1.36
C ALA A 776 -18.45 -30.86 1.35
N GLN A 777 -19.66 -31.09 0.84
CA GLN A 777 -20.29 -32.39 0.74
C GLN A 777 -19.66 -33.19 -0.39
N GLU A 778 -19.17 -34.35 -0.06
CA GLU A 778 -18.75 -35.41 -0.98
C GLU A 778 -19.32 -36.76 -0.50
N GLY A 779 -19.68 -37.60 -1.46
CA GLY A 779 -20.27 -38.92 -1.10
C GLY A 779 -21.68 -38.81 -0.53
N THR A 780 -21.91 -39.30 0.70
CA THR A 780 -23.26 -39.36 1.29
C THR A 780 -23.30 -38.68 2.66
N LEU A 781 -24.30 -37.83 2.84
CA LEU A 781 -24.71 -37.25 4.12
C LEU A 781 -26.13 -37.73 4.44
N THR A 782 -26.33 -38.39 5.57
CA THR A 782 -27.65 -38.81 6.03
C THR A 782 -27.94 -38.24 7.42
N PHE A 783 -29.09 -37.63 7.62
CA PHE A 783 -29.51 -37.08 8.91
C PHE A 783 -30.96 -37.42 9.24
N GLU A 784 -31.26 -37.59 10.53
CA GLU A 784 -32.62 -37.83 11.03
C GLU A 784 -33.46 -36.58 10.98
N VAL A 785 -34.72 -36.71 10.69
CA VAL A 785 -35.73 -35.64 10.67
C VAL A 785 -36.24 -35.43 12.09
N PRO A 786 -35.98 -34.24 12.71
CA PRO A 786 -36.55 -33.94 14.02
C PRO A 786 -38.08 -33.89 14.02
N GLN A 787 -38.67 -34.17 15.19
CA GLN A 787 -40.13 -34.10 15.33
C GLN A 787 -40.69 -32.70 15.05
N GLY A 788 -41.71 -32.60 14.23
CA GLY A 788 -42.37 -31.32 13.86
C GLY A 788 -41.81 -30.70 12.58
N VAL A 789 -40.71 -31.17 12.03
CA VAL A 789 -40.18 -30.70 10.75
C VAL A 789 -41.00 -31.30 9.61
N THR A 790 -41.42 -30.43 8.69
CA THR A 790 -42.26 -30.80 7.52
C THR A 790 -41.58 -30.64 6.19
N GLY A 791 -40.36 -30.04 6.20
CA GLY A 791 -39.57 -29.81 5.04
C GLY A 791 -38.21 -29.21 5.37
N TYR A 792 -37.40 -28.98 4.38
CA TYR A 792 -36.13 -28.29 4.47
C TYR A 792 -35.92 -27.34 3.29
N THR A 793 -35.37 -26.18 3.56
CA THR A 793 -34.81 -25.33 2.51
C THR A 793 -33.28 -25.55 2.47
N PHE A 794 -32.77 -25.89 1.29
CA PHE A 794 -31.37 -26.12 1.03
C PHE A 794 -30.75 -24.86 0.46
N LEU A 795 -29.77 -24.29 1.12
CA LEU A 795 -28.88 -23.25 0.63
C LEU A 795 -27.55 -23.89 0.29
N MET A 796 -27.23 -23.97 -1.00
CA MET A 796 -26.09 -24.70 -1.53
C MET A 796 -25.35 -23.84 -2.55
N ASN A 797 -24.16 -24.27 -2.94
CA ASN A 797 -23.44 -23.77 -4.10
C ASN A 797 -23.19 -24.91 -5.10
N GLN A 798 -24.01 -24.98 -6.12
CA GLN A 798 -23.86 -25.92 -7.22
C GLN A 798 -23.42 -25.26 -8.54
N SER A 799 -23.09 -23.97 -8.51
CA SER A 799 -22.74 -23.20 -9.72
C SER A 799 -21.62 -23.84 -10.55
N LYS A 800 -20.71 -24.55 -9.88
CA LYS A 800 -19.57 -25.24 -10.52
C LYS A 800 -19.80 -26.76 -10.68
N GLN A 801 -20.97 -27.29 -10.27
CA GLN A 801 -21.27 -28.70 -10.29
C GLN A 801 -22.15 -29.08 -11.50
N THR A 802 -21.65 -29.96 -12.38
CA THR A 802 -22.39 -30.37 -13.59
C THR A 802 -23.38 -31.50 -13.30
N ALA A 803 -23.09 -32.38 -12.36
CA ALA A 803 -23.91 -33.57 -12.02
C ALA A 803 -25.09 -33.23 -11.11
N GLY A 804 -24.95 -32.23 -10.22
CA GLY A 804 -25.89 -31.96 -9.15
C GLY A 804 -25.79 -33.01 -8.02
N ILE A 805 -26.81 -33.02 -7.18
CA ILE A 805 -26.94 -33.99 -6.09
C ILE A 805 -28.23 -34.78 -6.20
N THR A 806 -28.28 -35.94 -5.53
CA THR A 806 -29.52 -36.71 -5.30
C THR A 806 -29.95 -36.55 -3.87
N VAL A 807 -31.20 -36.19 -3.64
CA VAL A 807 -31.83 -36.05 -2.32
C VAL A 807 -32.89 -37.15 -2.18
N SER A 808 -32.69 -38.03 -1.25
CA SER A 808 -33.57 -39.18 -0.96
C SER A 808 -34.23 -39.03 0.41
N GLN A 809 -35.49 -39.40 0.51
CA GLN A 809 -36.23 -39.52 1.77
C GLN A 809 -36.34 -41.01 2.18
N LEU A 810 -36.04 -41.33 3.43
CA LEU A 810 -35.99 -42.69 3.90
C LEU A 810 -36.99 -42.95 5.01
N ASP A 811 -37.62 -44.16 4.98
CA ASP A 811 -38.52 -44.65 6.03
C ASP A 811 -37.74 -45.21 7.26
N LYS A 812 -38.48 -45.62 8.28
CA LYS A 812 -37.91 -46.21 9.51
C LYS A 812 -37.04 -47.49 9.28
N LYS A 813 -37.23 -48.16 8.13
CA LYS A 813 -36.46 -49.34 7.76
C LYS A 813 -35.27 -49.01 6.86
N GLY A 814 -35.05 -47.72 6.52
CA GLY A 814 -34.02 -47.28 5.61
C GLY A 814 -34.38 -47.43 4.11
N ASN A 815 -35.64 -47.72 3.77
CA ASN A 815 -36.05 -47.82 2.38
C ASN A 815 -36.30 -46.41 1.79
N VAL A 816 -35.87 -46.19 0.55
CA VAL A 816 -36.12 -44.93 -0.18
C VAL A 816 -37.63 -44.77 -0.46
N ILE A 817 -38.24 -43.72 0.04
CA ILE A 817 -39.61 -43.32 -0.21
C ILE A 817 -39.71 -42.48 -1.48
N SER A 818 -38.80 -41.54 -1.63
CA SER A 818 -38.67 -40.68 -2.79
C SER A 818 -37.22 -40.27 -3.03
N GLU A 819 -36.92 -40.02 -4.30
CA GLU A 819 -35.59 -39.62 -4.73
C GLU A 819 -35.74 -38.50 -5.76
N LEU A 820 -34.94 -37.43 -5.61
CA LEU A 820 -34.95 -36.25 -6.47
C LEU A 820 -33.54 -35.85 -6.87
N ALA A 821 -33.30 -35.66 -8.15
CA ALA A 821 -32.08 -35.08 -8.66
C ALA A 821 -32.18 -33.54 -8.60
N VAL A 822 -31.27 -32.88 -7.95
CA VAL A 822 -31.25 -31.45 -7.72
C VAL A 822 -29.98 -30.86 -8.33
N LYS A 823 -30.15 -29.84 -9.20
CA LYS A 823 -29.04 -29.11 -9.84
C LYS A 823 -29.02 -27.62 -9.47
N SER A 824 -30.06 -27.13 -8.79
CA SER A 824 -30.17 -25.76 -8.33
C SER A 824 -29.42 -25.55 -7.02
N SER A 825 -28.84 -24.37 -6.82
CA SER A 825 -28.23 -23.99 -5.54
C SER A 825 -29.25 -23.67 -4.45
N TYR A 826 -30.50 -23.42 -4.83
CA TYR A 826 -31.65 -23.28 -3.93
C TYR A 826 -32.66 -24.38 -4.18
N PHE A 827 -33.11 -25.04 -3.12
CA PHE A 827 -34.07 -26.12 -3.25
C PHE A 827 -34.94 -26.23 -1.99
N GLU A 828 -36.24 -26.40 -2.17
CA GLU A 828 -37.20 -26.64 -1.10
C GLU A 828 -37.68 -28.11 -1.13
N LEU A 829 -37.38 -28.85 -0.08
CA LEU A 829 -37.79 -30.24 0.11
C LEU A 829 -39.06 -30.30 0.98
N LYS A 830 -40.15 -30.80 0.45
CA LYS A 830 -41.29 -31.18 1.25
C LYS A 830 -41.15 -32.64 1.69
N LEU A 831 -41.27 -32.87 2.98
CA LEU A 831 -41.13 -34.23 3.50
C LEU A 831 -42.43 -35.06 3.33
N ASP A 832 -42.25 -36.33 2.94
CA ASP A 832 -43.31 -37.36 3.07
C ASP A 832 -43.59 -37.63 4.56
N LYS A 833 -44.84 -37.91 4.89
CA LYS A 833 -45.25 -38.20 6.28
C LYS A 833 -44.53 -39.41 6.91
N LYS A 834 -43.96 -40.31 6.11
CA LYS A 834 -43.27 -41.52 6.54
C LYS A 834 -41.75 -41.29 6.56
N ALA A 835 -41.25 -40.18 6.05
CA ALA A 835 -39.84 -39.89 6.05
C ALA A 835 -39.33 -39.62 7.46
N VAL A 836 -38.31 -40.33 7.86
CA VAL A 836 -37.62 -40.17 9.16
C VAL A 836 -36.15 -39.80 8.99
N LYS A 837 -35.61 -39.95 7.77
CA LYS A 837 -34.24 -39.56 7.43
C LYS A 837 -34.26 -38.87 6.04
N VAL A 838 -33.35 -37.95 5.86
CA VAL A 838 -32.99 -37.37 4.56
C VAL A 838 -31.56 -37.75 4.24
N GLN A 839 -31.33 -38.19 3.02
CA GLN A 839 -30.01 -38.52 2.52
C GLN A 839 -29.67 -37.68 1.29
N ILE A 840 -28.47 -37.07 1.31
CA ILE A 840 -27.91 -36.29 0.21
C ILE A 840 -26.73 -37.08 -0.33
N THR A 841 -26.73 -37.35 -1.64
CA THR A 841 -25.64 -38.08 -2.30
C THR A 841 -25.10 -37.22 -3.46
N GLY A 842 -23.79 -37.09 -3.56
CA GLY A 842 -23.09 -36.32 -4.59
C GLY A 842 -22.18 -35.28 -4.02
N THR A 843 -21.69 -34.40 -4.89
CA THR A 843 -20.75 -33.32 -4.54
C THR A 843 -21.41 -31.96 -4.64
N THR A 844 -21.38 -31.21 -3.55
CA THR A 844 -21.88 -29.81 -3.49
C THR A 844 -21.27 -29.12 -2.27
N GLU A 845 -21.44 -27.82 -2.19
CA GLU A 845 -21.17 -27.04 -0.99
C GLU A 845 -22.51 -26.68 -0.35
N ILE A 846 -22.72 -27.03 0.90
CA ILE A 846 -23.96 -26.76 1.64
C ILE A 846 -23.69 -25.68 2.67
N PHE A 847 -24.35 -24.53 2.53
CA PHE A 847 -24.30 -23.43 3.50
C PHE A 847 -25.26 -23.72 4.67
N GLU A 848 -26.51 -24.07 4.34
CA GLU A 848 -27.51 -24.33 5.35
C GLU A 848 -28.61 -25.28 4.89
N LEU A 849 -29.04 -26.14 5.81
CA LEU A 849 -30.23 -26.99 5.71
C LEU A 849 -31.30 -26.49 6.70
N ILE A 850 -32.09 -25.52 6.28
CA ILE A 850 -33.02 -24.79 7.15
C ILE A 850 -34.31 -25.62 7.35
N PRO A 851 -34.63 -26.09 8.57
CA PRO A 851 -35.83 -26.87 8.82
C PRO A 851 -37.10 -26.01 8.72
N GLN A 852 -38.10 -26.52 8.05
CA GLN A 852 -39.43 -25.89 7.95
C GLN A 852 -40.36 -26.62 8.94
N CYS A 853 -40.88 -25.90 9.92
CA CYS A 853 -41.83 -26.39 10.92
C CYS A 853 -43.25 -25.91 10.63
N LYS A 854 -44.26 -26.68 11.16
CA LYS A 854 -45.67 -26.23 11.07
C LYS A 854 -45.96 -25.06 11.99
#